data_8e1b582529d31d8574dd10a4c14cab3d
#
_entry.id   8e1b582529d31d8574dd10a4c14cab3d
#
_cell.length_a   1.000
_cell.length_b   1.000
_cell.length_c   1.000
_cell.angle_alpha   90.00
_cell.angle_beta   90.00
_cell.angle_gamma   90.00
#
_symmetry.space_group_name_H-M   'P 1'
#
loop_
_entity.id
_entity.type
_entity.pdbx_description
1 polymer ?
#
loop_
_entity_poly.entity_id
_entity_poly.type
_entity_poly.pdbx_seq_one_letter_code
_entity_poly.pdbx_strand_id
1 'polypeptide(L)'
;MRTLLRVACAAILVVLMIPAVALANPGHHHGKPKPGLPPIDTSQAQNCDFITEPDSSLCMLPFPDDYYTVADPSSPTGRRINFKTEGMPANVLGTHISAASYNASDGFSQGATILVKVPAIETAADVRATGAVPINHIGRYRRGNAPVVVIDATTGKRWPIWVEIDSLASAPSKAALEIHPATNFAAGHRYIVALRNLRNAAGDKIEAPAAFRYYRDKVPSKQPEIEARRAHFEAIFQRLQHSGISRHGLYLAWDFTVASDLNNAGRVLAMRNAAFAQLGDTNLADGIPQGVSPSFQVTNVEENPVPGEIARRVKGTFEVPCYLVPNCGPGGTMQLGPSGTPTQNGTWTANFDCIVPESAVSGSPGSARLSLYGHGLFGSAGEVASAPQRSLAQTHDIVTCATDEIGMSESDVPVAIGALQELSRFPAIPDRLQQGLLDELFLGRAMISPSGFTTAPAFHQDGTAASPSALDTNALFYNGNSQGGIMGGALTALAPDFTRASLGVPAMNYSVLLPRSVDFDPFAGVLYPSYPDETERPLVLDLIQMLWDRGEPNGYAHRITDDPLPDTPAHQVLMDVAFGDHQVSDYQADVEARTIGARAHRPVLFPGRWPDTDVLWNVPTIRRYPYTGSAIYYWDTGPIREDPANPGSLIGTEPPPYENVPNRAGADPHGAPRATPAEQQLVSDFFDGAIPKSDNCGGGPCFASGFSGP
;
A
#
# COMPACT_ATOMS: atom_id res chain seq x y z
N MET A 1 -13.26 72.62 7.26
CA MET A 1 -14.20 73.79 6.99
C MET A 1 -15.63 73.30 7.13
N ARG A 2 -16.27 73.83 8.15
CA ARG A 2 -17.69 74.22 8.22
C ARG A 2 -18.72 73.13 7.95
N THR A 3 -19.76 72.85 8.65
CA THR A 3 -20.35 73.35 9.91
C THR A 3 -21.77 72.77 9.95
N LEU A 4 -22.13 72.14 11.04
CA LEU A 4 -23.42 72.26 11.81
C LEU A 4 -24.72 72.51 11.02
N LEU A 5 -25.81 71.76 11.30
CA LEU A 5 -26.86 72.30 12.17
C LEU A 5 -27.86 71.19 12.60
N ARG A 6 -28.23 71.30 13.88
CA ARG A 6 -29.32 70.60 14.61
C ARG A 6 -30.66 71.21 14.22
N VAL A 7 -31.77 70.46 14.37
CA VAL A 7 -33.02 70.93 14.97
C VAL A 7 -33.79 69.74 15.56
N ALA A 8 -34.14 69.86 16.82
CA ALA A 8 -35.09 69.06 17.57
C ALA A 8 -36.50 69.69 17.50
N CYS A 9 -37.53 68.88 17.55
CA CYS A 9 -38.82 69.28 18.10
C CYS A 9 -39.62 68.10 18.65
N ALA A 10 -40.32 68.42 19.73
CA ALA A 10 -40.89 67.54 20.74
C ALA A 10 -42.33 67.05 20.46
N ALA A 11 -42.61 65.95 21.11
CA ALA A 11 -43.84 65.52 21.82
C ALA A 11 -45.22 65.88 21.32
N ILE A 12 -46.11 64.89 21.24
CA ILE A 12 -47.44 64.91 21.88
C ILE A 12 -47.88 63.45 22.12
N LEU A 13 -48.19 63.19 23.42
CA LEU A 13 -48.87 61.97 23.88
C LEU A 13 -50.35 62.08 23.60
N VAL A 14 -50.97 61.06 22.97
CA VAL A 14 -52.41 60.83 23.06
C VAL A 14 -52.65 59.40 23.51
N VAL A 15 -53.16 59.31 24.76
CA VAL A 15 -53.62 58.03 25.34
C VAL A 15 -55.03 57.77 24.84
N LEU A 16 -55.24 56.67 24.09
CA LEU A 16 -56.53 56.11 23.79
C LEU A 16 -56.68 54.76 24.44
N MET A 17 -57.47 54.62 25.46
CA MET A 17 -57.94 53.40 26.06
C MET A 17 -58.89 52.71 25.05
N ILE A 18 -58.57 51.43 24.68
CA ILE A 18 -59.47 50.48 24.00
C ILE A 18 -59.55 49.25 24.90
N PRO A 19 -60.74 48.62 25.03
CA PRO A 19 -60.96 47.58 26.01
C PRO A 19 -60.37 46.25 25.55
N ALA A 20 -59.84 45.47 26.48
CA ALA A 20 -59.28 44.12 26.27
C ALA A 20 -60.37 43.17 25.86
N VAL A 21 -60.30 42.68 24.59
CA VAL A 21 -60.99 41.48 24.15
C VAL A 21 -60.06 40.30 24.43
N ALA A 22 -60.46 39.41 25.30
CA ALA A 22 -59.78 38.15 25.57
C ALA A 22 -59.82 37.28 24.30
N LEU A 23 -58.70 37.21 23.59
CA LEU A 23 -58.48 36.19 22.53
C LEU A 23 -58.10 34.89 23.20
N ALA A 24 -58.90 33.88 22.96
CA ALA A 24 -58.68 32.49 23.32
C ALA A 24 -57.32 32.01 22.75
N ASN A 25 -56.50 31.43 23.59
CA ASN A 25 -55.22 30.78 23.28
C ASN A 25 -55.47 29.64 22.25
N PRO A 26 -54.85 29.62 21.05
CA PRO A 26 -54.93 28.46 20.18
C PRO A 26 -54.15 27.34 20.85
N GLY A 27 -54.84 26.26 21.12
CA GLY A 27 -54.29 25.09 21.76
C GLY A 27 -52.97 24.64 21.10
N HIS A 28 -51.97 24.44 21.94
CA HIS A 28 -50.78 23.68 21.55
C HIS A 28 -51.23 22.31 21.04
N HIS A 29 -51.23 22.11 19.73
CA HIS A 29 -51.21 20.77 19.17
C HIS A 29 -49.94 20.10 19.68
N HIS A 30 -50.06 19.34 20.77
CA HIS A 30 -49.12 18.28 21.07
C HIS A 30 -49.16 17.29 19.91
N GLY A 31 -48.25 17.43 18.98
CA GLY A 31 -48.04 16.38 17.97
C GLY A 31 -47.86 15.06 18.72
N LYS A 32 -48.57 14.02 18.26
CA LYS A 32 -48.38 12.67 18.79
C LYS A 32 -46.89 12.39 18.89
N PRO A 33 -46.39 11.87 20.01
CA PRO A 33 -45.00 11.47 20.12
C PRO A 33 -44.65 10.61 18.91
N LYS A 34 -43.60 10.97 18.17
CA LYS A 34 -43.09 10.07 17.12
C LYS A 34 -42.84 8.73 17.77
N PRO A 35 -43.25 7.59 17.16
CA PRO A 35 -42.89 6.28 17.67
C PRO A 35 -41.39 6.24 17.96
N GLY A 36 -41.00 5.84 19.15
CA GLY A 36 -39.58 5.67 19.51
C GLY A 36 -38.93 4.68 18.55
N LEU A 37 -37.61 4.81 18.36
CA LEU A 37 -36.85 3.79 17.63
C LEU A 37 -36.93 2.45 18.41
N PRO A 38 -36.86 1.30 17.73
CA PRO A 38 -36.85 -0.01 18.40
C PRO A 38 -35.59 -0.12 19.27
N PRO A 39 -35.65 -0.86 20.40
CA PRO A 39 -34.45 -1.20 21.15
C PRO A 39 -33.44 -1.91 20.26
N ILE A 40 -32.15 -1.63 20.46
CA ILE A 40 -31.04 -2.23 19.73
C ILE A 40 -30.51 -3.42 20.54
N ASP A 41 -30.17 -4.50 19.86
CA ASP A 41 -29.43 -5.58 20.49
C ASP A 41 -27.98 -5.12 20.73
N THR A 42 -27.63 -4.91 21.99
CA THR A 42 -26.28 -4.53 22.44
C THR A 42 -25.60 -5.67 23.22
N SER A 43 -26.14 -6.89 23.15
CA SER A 43 -25.62 -8.04 23.91
C SER A 43 -24.16 -8.39 23.54
N GLN A 44 -23.74 -8.11 22.31
CA GLN A 44 -22.38 -8.30 21.83
C GLN A 44 -21.54 -7.01 21.79
N ALA A 45 -22.01 -5.90 22.37
CA ALA A 45 -21.32 -4.60 22.29
C ALA A 45 -19.87 -4.60 22.84
N GLN A 46 -19.50 -5.59 23.65
CA GLN A 46 -18.12 -5.74 24.10
C GLN A 46 -17.17 -6.30 23.03
N ASN A 47 -17.69 -7.00 22.02
CA ASN A 47 -16.92 -7.65 20.96
C ASN A 47 -17.15 -7.01 19.58
N CYS A 48 -18.39 -6.54 19.33
CA CYS A 48 -18.90 -6.13 18.01
C CYS A 48 -19.52 -4.74 18.06
N ASP A 49 -19.26 -3.90 17.04
CA ASP A 49 -19.99 -2.66 16.90
C ASP A 49 -21.44 -2.91 16.47
N PHE A 50 -22.38 -2.39 17.23
CA PHE A 50 -23.81 -2.51 16.96
C PHE A 50 -24.36 -1.42 16.03
N ILE A 51 -23.52 -0.52 15.48
CA ILE A 51 -23.97 0.67 14.75
C ILE A 51 -24.73 0.34 13.47
N THR A 52 -24.36 -0.74 12.79
CA THR A 52 -25.01 -1.25 11.58
C THR A 52 -26.09 -2.28 11.86
N GLU A 53 -26.30 -2.65 13.12
CA GLU A 53 -27.15 -3.76 13.55
C GLU A 53 -26.76 -5.05 12.83
N PRO A 54 -25.48 -5.47 12.92
CA PRO A 54 -25.00 -6.66 12.25
C PRO A 54 -25.75 -7.89 12.78
N ASP A 55 -25.92 -8.88 11.92
CA ASP A 55 -26.11 -10.22 12.45
C ASP A 55 -24.79 -10.66 13.15
N SER A 56 -24.84 -11.67 13.97
CA SER A 56 -23.69 -12.13 14.75
C SER A 56 -22.50 -12.60 13.91
N SER A 57 -22.69 -12.78 12.59
CA SER A 57 -21.64 -13.20 11.65
C SER A 57 -20.80 -12.03 11.10
N LEU A 58 -21.25 -10.77 11.26
CA LEU A 58 -20.60 -9.59 10.69
C LEU A 58 -20.06 -8.65 11.77
N CYS A 59 -19.45 -9.21 12.81
CA CYS A 59 -19.07 -8.53 14.03
C CYS A 59 -18.21 -7.28 13.80
N MET A 60 -17.21 -7.32 12.89
CA MET A 60 -16.23 -6.24 12.71
C MET A 60 -16.60 -5.23 11.62
N LEU A 61 -17.80 -5.29 11.05
CA LEU A 61 -18.22 -4.27 10.07
C LEU A 61 -19.08 -3.18 10.72
N PRO A 62 -18.84 -1.88 10.46
CA PRO A 62 -17.89 -1.33 9.49
C PRO A 62 -16.43 -1.45 9.95
N PHE A 63 -15.51 -1.53 9.00
CA PHE A 63 -14.08 -1.62 9.24
C PHE A 63 -13.33 -0.66 8.29
N PRO A 64 -12.20 -0.03 8.68
CA PRO A 64 -11.71 0.11 10.06
C PRO A 64 -12.61 1.03 10.90
N ASP A 65 -12.62 0.83 12.24
CA ASP A 65 -13.45 1.63 13.16
C ASP A 65 -12.74 1.81 14.51
N ASP A 66 -12.68 3.04 15.01
CA ASP A 66 -12.12 3.39 16.32
C ASP A 66 -12.93 2.81 17.49
N TYR A 67 -14.09 2.21 17.23
CA TYR A 67 -14.78 1.37 18.21
C TYR A 67 -13.89 0.25 18.76
N TYR A 68 -13.03 -0.28 17.89
CA TYR A 68 -12.08 -1.35 18.21
C TYR A 68 -10.74 -0.83 18.72
N THR A 69 -10.71 0.37 19.28
CA THR A 69 -9.50 0.95 19.88
C THR A 69 -9.75 1.40 21.32
N VAL A 70 -8.67 1.53 22.07
CA VAL A 70 -8.66 2.14 23.40
C VAL A 70 -7.69 3.31 23.43
N ALA A 71 -7.92 4.26 24.36
CA ALA A 71 -6.98 5.34 24.58
C ALA A 71 -5.65 4.80 25.12
N ASP A 72 -4.55 5.21 24.48
CA ASP A 72 -3.18 4.90 24.92
C ASP A 72 -2.29 6.13 24.76
N PRO A 73 -2.16 6.96 25.80
CA PRO A 73 -1.32 8.16 25.74
C PRO A 73 0.16 7.90 25.49
N SER A 74 0.62 6.65 25.59
CA SER A 74 2.01 6.28 25.32
C SER A 74 2.28 6.04 23.84
N SER A 75 1.24 5.84 23.01
CA SER A 75 1.37 5.67 21.57
C SER A 75 1.40 7.02 20.84
N PRO A 76 2.07 7.13 19.69
CA PRO A 76 2.07 8.36 18.88
C PRO A 76 0.67 8.82 18.44
N THR A 77 -0.25 7.89 18.20
CA THR A 77 -1.64 8.20 17.81
C THR A 77 -2.55 8.54 18.98
N GLY A 78 -2.12 8.28 20.22
CA GLY A 78 -2.95 8.34 21.42
C GLY A 78 -3.94 7.17 21.55
N ARG A 79 -3.84 6.16 20.69
CA ARG A 79 -4.72 5.00 20.64
C ARG A 79 -3.95 3.69 20.53
N ARG A 80 -4.66 2.61 20.81
CA ARG A 80 -4.20 1.23 20.59
C ARG A 80 -5.37 0.36 20.14
N ILE A 81 -5.12 -0.52 19.20
CA ILE A 81 -6.08 -1.54 18.77
C ILE A 81 -6.45 -2.42 19.97
N ASN A 82 -7.72 -2.77 20.07
CA ASN A 82 -8.27 -3.58 21.17
C ASN A 82 -9.32 -4.56 20.64
N PHE A 83 -8.95 -5.33 19.64
CA PHE A 83 -9.81 -6.42 19.15
C PHE A 83 -10.04 -7.46 20.26
N LYS A 84 -11.21 -8.04 20.26
CA LYS A 84 -11.52 -9.23 21.05
C LYS A 84 -11.46 -10.44 20.14
N THR A 85 -10.73 -11.46 20.55
CA THR A 85 -10.55 -12.67 19.72
C THR A 85 -11.90 -13.28 19.31
N GLU A 86 -12.89 -13.24 20.19
CA GLU A 86 -14.25 -13.75 19.93
C GLU A 86 -15.03 -12.95 18.88
N GLY A 87 -14.60 -11.71 18.59
CA GLY A 87 -15.17 -10.86 17.53
C GLY A 87 -14.43 -10.94 16.19
N MET A 88 -13.25 -11.59 16.18
CA MET A 88 -12.46 -11.74 14.94
C MET A 88 -13.07 -12.85 14.07
N PRO A 89 -12.85 -12.81 12.73
CA PRO A 89 -13.26 -13.91 11.84
C PRO A 89 -12.76 -15.27 12.34
N ALA A 90 -13.59 -16.30 12.16
CA ALA A 90 -13.24 -17.67 12.53
C ALA A 90 -13.00 -18.53 11.29
N ASN A 91 -12.04 -19.44 11.37
CA ASN A 91 -11.81 -20.40 10.31
C ASN A 91 -12.88 -21.51 10.30
N VAL A 92 -12.84 -22.37 9.29
CA VAL A 92 -13.79 -23.48 9.09
C VAL A 92 -13.87 -24.45 10.30
N LEU A 93 -12.86 -24.46 11.17
CA LEU A 93 -12.82 -25.25 12.40
C LEU A 93 -13.41 -24.50 13.61
N GLY A 94 -13.89 -23.27 13.42
CA GLY A 94 -14.40 -22.41 14.48
C GLY A 94 -13.31 -21.74 15.34
N THR A 95 -12.06 -21.74 14.87
CA THR A 95 -10.95 -21.04 15.54
C THR A 95 -10.93 -19.59 15.09
N HIS A 96 -11.13 -18.66 16.01
CA HIS A 96 -11.03 -17.24 15.74
C HIS A 96 -9.56 -16.81 15.56
N ILE A 97 -9.32 -15.84 14.68
CA ILE A 97 -8.01 -15.20 14.51
C ILE A 97 -7.61 -14.57 15.84
N SER A 98 -6.39 -14.83 16.31
CA SER A 98 -5.87 -14.25 17.55
C SER A 98 -5.71 -12.73 17.43
N ALA A 99 -6.30 -11.99 18.36
CA ALA A 99 -6.18 -10.53 18.43
C ALA A 99 -4.79 -10.04 18.88
N ALA A 100 -3.92 -10.89 19.40
CA ALA A 100 -2.71 -10.50 20.11
C ALA A 100 -1.74 -9.65 19.27
N SER A 101 -1.48 -10.05 18.01
CA SER A 101 -0.55 -9.33 17.13
C SER A 101 -1.10 -8.00 16.66
N TYR A 102 -2.42 -7.90 16.50
CA TYR A 102 -3.12 -6.67 16.10
C TYR A 102 -3.16 -5.66 17.24
N ASN A 103 -3.41 -6.12 18.47
CA ASN A 103 -3.50 -5.27 19.66
C ASN A 103 -2.17 -4.63 20.06
N ALA A 104 -1.06 -5.00 19.41
CA ALA A 104 0.20 -4.27 19.49
C ALA A 104 0.24 -2.98 18.64
N SER A 105 -0.69 -2.83 17.68
CA SER A 105 -0.73 -1.68 16.76
C SER A 105 -1.42 -0.47 17.38
N ASP A 106 -0.98 0.73 16.99
CA ASP A 106 -1.52 2.01 17.44
C ASP A 106 -2.55 2.64 16.48
N GLY A 107 -2.99 1.86 15.49
CA GLY A 107 -3.98 2.25 14.49
C GLY A 107 -4.13 1.21 13.39
N PHE A 108 -4.94 1.56 12.39
CA PHE A 108 -5.24 0.72 11.23
C PHE A 108 -4.27 0.98 10.08
N SER A 109 -4.30 0.11 9.06
CA SER A 109 -3.46 0.23 7.86
C SER A 109 -3.59 1.59 7.17
N GLN A 110 -2.49 2.10 6.63
CA GLN A 110 -2.47 3.34 5.83
C GLN A 110 -3.21 3.20 4.49
N GLY A 111 -3.31 2.00 3.97
CA GLY A 111 -4.06 1.70 2.75
C GLY A 111 -5.36 0.92 3.00
N ALA A 112 -5.85 0.89 4.25
CA ALA A 112 -7.03 0.10 4.61
C ALA A 112 -8.20 0.31 3.65
N THR A 113 -8.78 -0.78 3.16
CA THR A 113 -10.08 -0.76 2.52
C THR A 113 -11.15 -0.48 3.57
N ILE A 114 -11.97 0.51 3.34
CA ILE A 114 -13.09 0.80 4.24
C ILE A 114 -14.26 -0.09 3.82
N LEU A 115 -14.64 -1.00 4.70
CA LEU A 115 -15.62 -2.06 4.46
C LEU A 115 -16.91 -1.79 5.23
N VAL A 116 -18.04 -1.96 4.56
CA VAL A 116 -19.34 -1.88 5.22
C VAL A 116 -20.38 -2.72 4.48
N LYS A 117 -21.22 -3.45 5.22
CA LYS A 117 -22.40 -4.09 4.64
C LYS A 117 -23.54 -3.08 4.62
N VAL A 118 -24.03 -2.76 3.42
CA VAL A 118 -25.19 -1.89 3.22
C VAL A 118 -26.29 -2.70 2.54
N PRO A 119 -27.33 -3.15 3.25
CA PRO A 119 -28.45 -3.81 2.62
C PRO A 119 -29.02 -2.97 1.48
N ALA A 120 -29.30 -3.61 0.33
CA ALA A 120 -29.75 -2.98 -0.91
C ALA A 120 -28.67 -2.17 -1.68
N ILE A 121 -27.40 -2.20 -1.29
CA ILE A 121 -26.25 -1.90 -2.17
C ILE A 121 -25.39 -3.17 -2.25
N GLU A 122 -25.72 -4.01 -3.19
CA GLU A 122 -25.18 -5.38 -3.27
C GLU A 122 -24.67 -5.71 -4.68
N THR A 123 -24.80 -4.75 -5.61
CA THR A 123 -24.37 -4.91 -7.01
C THR A 123 -23.68 -3.65 -7.53
N ALA A 124 -22.88 -3.81 -8.58
CA ALA A 124 -22.31 -2.67 -9.29
C ALA A 124 -23.38 -1.68 -9.82
N ALA A 125 -24.60 -2.16 -10.11
CA ALA A 125 -25.72 -1.32 -10.51
C ALA A 125 -26.19 -0.42 -9.35
N ASP A 126 -26.26 -0.93 -8.13
CA ASP A 126 -26.61 -0.15 -6.94
C ASP A 126 -25.54 0.90 -6.64
N VAL A 127 -24.26 0.53 -6.72
CA VAL A 127 -23.12 1.47 -6.55
C VAL A 127 -23.20 2.61 -7.56
N ARG A 128 -23.52 2.30 -8.84
CA ARG A 128 -23.73 3.33 -9.87
C ARG A 128 -24.96 4.20 -9.61
N ALA A 129 -26.08 3.59 -9.21
CA ALA A 129 -27.35 4.30 -8.96
C ALA A 129 -27.22 5.28 -7.78
N THR A 130 -26.47 4.90 -6.73
CA THR A 130 -26.17 5.82 -5.63
C THR A 130 -25.24 6.96 -6.06
N GLY A 131 -24.53 6.84 -7.18
CA GLY A 131 -23.59 7.84 -7.68
C GLY A 131 -22.24 7.85 -6.95
N ALA A 132 -21.82 6.72 -6.42
CA ALA A 132 -20.52 6.54 -5.81
C ALA A 132 -19.36 6.82 -6.79
N VAL A 133 -18.18 7.08 -6.26
CA VAL A 133 -16.99 7.45 -7.05
C VAL A 133 -16.42 6.20 -7.70
N PRO A 134 -16.47 6.05 -9.03
CA PRO A 134 -15.89 4.87 -9.66
C PRO A 134 -14.38 5.03 -9.84
N ILE A 135 -13.67 3.89 -9.94
CA ILE A 135 -12.22 3.83 -10.08
C ILE A 135 -11.70 4.59 -11.33
N ASN A 136 -12.46 4.59 -12.42
CA ASN A 136 -12.12 5.30 -13.65
C ASN A 136 -12.40 6.82 -13.62
N HIS A 137 -12.95 7.35 -12.53
CA HIS A 137 -13.25 8.79 -12.40
C HIS A 137 -13.09 9.27 -10.96
N ILE A 138 -11.95 9.00 -10.35
CA ILE A 138 -11.60 9.34 -8.95
C ILE A 138 -11.88 10.81 -8.62
N GLY A 139 -11.65 11.75 -9.56
CA GLY A 139 -11.91 13.18 -9.38
C GLY A 139 -13.32 13.54 -8.91
N ARG A 140 -14.30 12.62 -9.07
CA ARG A 140 -15.68 12.82 -8.60
C ARG A 140 -15.82 12.87 -7.07
N TYR A 141 -14.85 12.40 -6.30
CA TYR A 141 -14.86 12.49 -4.83
C TYR A 141 -15.03 13.94 -4.32
N ARG A 142 -14.61 14.92 -5.12
CA ARG A 142 -14.72 16.36 -4.80
C ARG A 142 -16.13 16.92 -4.90
N ARG A 143 -17.08 16.21 -5.54
CA ARG A 143 -18.44 16.71 -5.76
C ARG A 143 -19.14 16.99 -4.43
N GLY A 144 -19.79 18.15 -4.31
CA GLY A 144 -20.52 18.56 -3.12
C GLY A 144 -21.57 17.55 -2.66
N ASN A 145 -22.18 16.81 -3.61
CA ASN A 145 -23.20 15.79 -3.36
C ASN A 145 -22.68 14.35 -3.36
N ALA A 146 -21.37 14.11 -3.35
CA ALA A 146 -20.83 12.75 -3.32
C ALA A 146 -21.47 11.94 -2.18
N PRO A 147 -21.99 10.72 -2.46
CA PRO A 147 -22.72 9.92 -1.47
C PRO A 147 -21.79 9.26 -0.46
N VAL A 148 -20.56 8.97 -0.85
CA VAL A 148 -19.51 8.43 0.01
C VAL A 148 -18.43 9.51 0.15
N VAL A 149 -18.09 9.85 1.37
CA VAL A 149 -17.08 10.87 1.69
C VAL A 149 -16.21 10.36 2.82
N VAL A 150 -14.90 10.47 2.62
CA VAL A 150 -13.90 10.31 3.68
C VAL A 150 -13.25 11.66 3.91
N ILE A 151 -13.14 12.09 5.15
CA ILE A 151 -12.45 13.32 5.51
C ILE A 151 -11.34 13.05 6.52
N ASP A 152 -10.22 13.70 6.32
CA ASP A 152 -9.19 13.83 7.36
C ASP A 152 -9.76 14.69 8.51
N ALA A 153 -9.90 14.11 9.68
CA ALA A 153 -10.49 14.80 10.83
C ALA A 153 -9.61 15.94 11.34
N THR A 154 -8.32 15.95 11.07
CA THR A 154 -7.40 17.03 11.47
C THR A 154 -7.58 18.24 10.57
N THR A 155 -7.52 18.04 9.25
CA THR A 155 -7.55 19.13 8.27
C THR A 155 -8.97 19.50 7.81
N GLY A 156 -9.94 18.58 7.93
CA GLY A 156 -11.29 18.70 7.37
C GLY A 156 -11.35 18.53 5.85
N LYS A 157 -10.25 18.19 5.21
CA LYS A 157 -10.19 17.96 3.77
C LYS A 157 -10.77 16.61 3.41
N ARG A 158 -11.46 16.54 2.28
CA ARG A 158 -11.90 15.27 1.70
C ARG A 158 -10.71 14.51 1.17
N TRP A 159 -10.68 13.21 1.46
CA TRP A 159 -9.68 12.29 0.95
C TRP A 159 -10.11 11.73 -0.40
N PRO A 160 -9.20 11.55 -1.36
CA PRO A 160 -9.51 10.93 -2.64
C PRO A 160 -9.75 9.43 -2.45
N ILE A 161 -10.87 8.95 -2.97
CA ILE A 161 -11.32 7.56 -2.86
C ILE A 161 -11.97 7.10 -4.16
N TRP A 162 -12.05 5.77 -4.33
CA TRP A 162 -13.05 5.14 -5.21
C TRP A 162 -13.88 4.13 -4.42
N VAL A 163 -14.99 3.71 -5.01
CA VAL A 163 -15.97 2.83 -4.36
C VAL A 163 -16.38 1.74 -5.32
N GLU A 164 -16.37 0.51 -4.86
CA GLU A 164 -16.82 -0.65 -5.61
C GLU A 164 -17.59 -1.61 -4.70
N ILE A 165 -18.09 -2.69 -5.28
CA ILE A 165 -18.69 -3.81 -4.57
C ILE A 165 -17.77 -5.02 -4.72
N ASP A 166 -17.65 -5.83 -3.68
CA ASP A 166 -16.89 -7.08 -3.79
C ASP A 166 -17.43 -7.92 -4.96
N SER A 167 -16.64 -8.05 -6.02
CA SER A 167 -16.99 -8.77 -7.24
C SER A 167 -16.70 -10.26 -7.14
N LEU A 168 -16.03 -10.73 -6.08
CA LEU A 168 -15.71 -12.13 -5.82
C LEU A 168 -16.79 -12.85 -5.01
N ALA A 169 -17.77 -12.13 -4.48
CA ALA A 169 -18.90 -12.71 -3.77
C ALA A 169 -19.78 -13.52 -4.70
N SER A 170 -20.13 -14.74 -4.31
CA SER A 170 -20.96 -15.67 -5.14
C SER A 170 -22.42 -15.24 -5.27
N ALA A 171 -22.89 -14.33 -4.41
CA ALA A 171 -24.22 -13.79 -4.43
C ALA A 171 -24.24 -12.32 -3.96
N PRO A 172 -25.13 -11.47 -4.51
CA PRO A 172 -25.23 -10.07 -4.12
C PRO A 172 -25.37 -9.84 -2.61
N SER A 173 -26.16 -10.67 -1.92
CA SER A 173 -26.36 -10.56 -0.46
C SER A 173 -25.11 -10.81 0.38
N LYS A 174 -24.05 -11.37 -0.22
CA LYS A 174 -22.76 -11.63 0.43
C LYS A 174 -21.71 -10.55 0.17
N ALA A 175 -21.93 -9.71 -0.84
CA ALA A 175 -20.99 -8.68 -1.22
C ALA A 175 -20.93 -7.54 -0.20
N ALA A 176 -19.73 -7.13 0.18
CA ALA A 176 -19.48 -5.92 0.95
C ALA A 176 -19.30 -4.70 0.03
N LEU A 177 -19.61 -3.52 0.51
CA LEU A 177 -19.25 -2.26 -0.14
C LEU A 177 -17.80 -1.93 0.28
N GLU A 178 -16.96 -1.70 -0.71
CA GLU A 178 -15.53 -1.41 -0.56
C GLU A 178 -15.24 0.03 -0.95
N ILE A 179 -14.53 0.76 -0.09
CA ILE A 179 -14.12 2.15 -0.30
C ILE A 179 -12.60 2.20 -0.14
N HIS A 180 -11.91 2.45 -1.23
CA HIS A 180 -10.44 2.43 -1.27
C HIS A 180 -9.85 3.83 -1.31
N PRO A 181 -8.76 4.10 -0.58
CA PRO A 181 -8.02 5.35 -0.72
C PRO A 181 -7.24 5.36 -2.04
N ALA A 182 -7.41 6.43 -2.83
CA ALA A 182 -6.67 6.61 -4.09
C ALA A 182 -5.21 7.09 -3.89
N THR A 183 -4.83 7.40 -2.69
CA THR A 183 -3.49 7.62 -2.14
C THR A 183 -3.55 7.25 -0.67
N ASN A 184 -2.49 6.70 -0.11
CA ASN A 184 -2.50 6.24 1.27
C ASN A 184 -2.98 7.33 2.23
N PHE A 185 -3.67 6.93 3.27
CA PHE A 185 -3.99 7.79 4.40
C PHE A 185 -2.71 8.26 5.10
N ALA A 186 -2.71 9.47 5.62
CA ALA A 186 -1.56 9.99 6.36
C ALA A 186 -1.36 9.23 7.68
N ALA A 187 -0.13 8.84 7.96
CA ALA A 187 0.24 8.14 9.17
C ALA A 187 -0.15 8.93 10.43
N GLY A 188 -0.73 8.25 11.41
CA GLY A 188 -1.16 8.84 12.67
C GLY A 188 -2.39 9.75 12.59
N HIS A 189 -3.01 9.94 11.42
CA HIS A 189 -4.19 10.77 11.27
C HIS A 189 -5.47 9.99 11.55
N ARG A 190 -6.49 10.73 12.00
CA ARG A 190 -7.84 10.21 12.17
C ARG A 190 -8.71 10.60 10.98
N TYR A 191 -9.51 9.66 10.48
CA TYR A 191 -10.43 9.87 9.37
C TYR A 191 -11.87 9.66 9.79
N ILE A 192 -12.80 10.34 9.14
CA ILE A 192 -14.25 10.16 9.32
C ILE A 192 -14.84 9.73 7.99
N VAL A 193 -15.54 8.61 7.99
CA VAL A 193 -16.33 8.09 6.88
C VAL A 193 -17.77 8.58 7.00
N ALA A 194 -18.38 8.99 5.91
CA ALA A 194 -19.77 9.42 5.85
C ALA A 194 -20.47 8.87 4.60
N LEU A 195 -21.45 8.01 4.80
CA LEU A 195 -22.36 7.52 3.78
C LEU A 195 -23.66 8.34 3.86
N ARG A 196 -24.13 8.86 2.73
CA ARG A 196 -25.29 9.75 2.71
C ARG A 196 -26.13 9.63 1.47
N ASN A 197 -27.45 9.79 1.63
CA ASN A 197 -28.41 9.81 0.53
C ASN A 197 -28.29 8.61 -0.40
N LEU A 198 -27.96 7.43 0.14
CA LEU A 198 -27.78 6.21 -0.62
C LEU A 198 -29.07 5.80 -1.32
N ARG A 199 -28.93 5.20 -2.51
CA ARG A 199 -30.03 4.70 -3.32
C ARG A 199 -29.66 3.34 -3.93
N ASN A 200 -30.64 2.45 -4.01
CA ASN A 200 -30.48 1.20 -4.75
C ASN A 200 -30.64 1.40 -6.28
N ALA A 201 -30.50 0.33 -7.05
CA ALA A 201 -30.62 0.36 -8.51
C ALA A 201 -32.03 0.78 -8.99
N ALA A 202 -33.07 0.59 -8.18
CA ALA A 202 -34.42 1.07 -8.47
C ALA A 202 -34.61 2.58 -8.21
N GLY A 203 -33.60 3.23 -7.61
CA GLY A 203 -33.64 4.65 -7.24
C GLY A 203 -34.26 4.91 -5.86
N ASP A 204 -34.64 3.87 -5.12
CA ASP A 204 -35.20 4.00 -3.79
C ASP A 204 -34.15 4.45 -2.78
N LYS A 205 -34.55 5.37 -1.90
CA LYS A 205 -33.69 5.81 -0.81
C LYS A 205 -33.54 4.70 0.22
N ILE A 206 -32.30 4.46 0.65
CA ILE A 206 -31.98 3.47 1.68
C ILE A 206 -32.07 4.15 3.05
N GLU A 207 -32.84 3.56 3.97
CA GLU A 207 -32.97 4.08 5.34
C GLU A 207 -31.77 3.67 6.20
N ALA A 208 -31.36 4.61 7.05
CA ALA A 208 -30.25 4.41 7.98
C ALA A 208 -30.61 3.36 9.05
N PRO A 209 -29.63 2.57 9.52
CA PRO A 209 -29.79 1.62 10.65
C PRO A 209 -30.39 2.31 11.87
N ALA A 210 -31.25 1.59 12.61
CA ALA A 210 -31.94 2.18 13.77
C ALA A 210 -30.94 2.61 14.85
N ALA A 211 -29.87 1.84 15.08
CA ALA A 211 -28.81 2.18 16.02
C ALA A 211 -28.16 3.53 15.67
N PHE A 212 -27.79 3.76 14.41
CA PHE A 212 -27.21 5.04 13.99
C PHE A 212 -28.22 6.19 14.09
N ARG A 213 -29.51 5.93 13.85
CA ARG A 213 -30.58 6.94 13.96
C ARG A 213 -30.74 7.48 15.37
N TYR A 214 -30.44 6.73 16.45
CA TYR A 214 -30.41 7.27 17.81
C TYR A 214 -29.47 8.46 17.93
N TYR A 215 -28.31 8.40 17.29
CA TYR A 215 -27.33 9.49 17.28
C TYR A 215 -27.72 10.56 16.26
N ARG A 216 -27.98 10.17 15.01
CA ARG A 216 -28.29 11.10 13.92
C ARG A 216 -29.48 11.99 14.22
N ASP A 217 -30.58 11.41 14.72
CA ASP A 217 -31.86 12.08 14.92
C ASP A 217 -32.02 12.60 16.37
N LYS A 218 -30.99 12.49 17.21
CA LYS A 218 -30.96 12.89 18.62
C LYS A 218 -32.06 12.24 19.46
N VAL A 219 -32.38 10.98 19.19
CA VAL A 219 -33.39 10.24 19.94
C VAL A 219 -32.75 9.75 21.25
N PRO A 220 -33.33 10.07 22.45
CA PRO A 220 -32.83 9.52 23.69
C PRO A 220 -33.03 7.99 23.75
N SER A 221 -32.10 7.27 24.37
CA SER A 221 -32.22 5.84 24.62
C SER A 221 -32.18 5.58 26.13
N LYS A 222 -32.75 4.44 26.55
CA LYS A 222 -32.58 3.91 27.91
C LYS A 222 -31.43 2.89 27.99
N GLN A 223 -30.77 2.61 26.87
CA GLN A 223 -29.67 1.63 26.76
C GLN A 223 -28.35 2.35 27.05
N PRO A 224 -27.61 1.95 28.10
CA PRO A 224 -26.35 2.60 28.49
C PRO A 224 -25.29 2.59 27.39
N GLU A 225 -25.19 1.52 26.61
CA GLU A 225 -24.23 1.34 25.53
C GLU A 225 -24.42 2.40 24.42
N ILE A 226 -25.69 2.72 24.10
CA ILE A 226 -26.02 3.77 23.12
C ILE A 226 -25.64 5.13 23.68
N GLU A 227 -26.06 5.43 24.93
CA GLU A 227 -25.81 6.74 25.53
C GLU A 227 -24.31 7.02 25.76
N ALA A 228 -23.51 5.98 26.06
CA ALA A 228 -22.06 6.11 26.23
C ALA A 228 -21.34 6.65 25.00
N ARG A 229 -21.83 6.35 23.79
CA ARG A 229 -21.21 6.79 22.51
C ARG A 229 -21.74 8.15 22.03
N ARG A 230 -22.77 8.73 22.64
CA ARG A 230 -23.45 9.93 22.13
C ARG A 230 -22.52 11.11 21.97
N ALA A 231 -21.66 11.38 22.96
CA ALA A 231 -20.71 12.50 22.89
C ALA A 231 -19.71 12.35 21.73
N HIS A 232 -19.26 11.12 21.48
CA HIS A 232 -18.36 10.80 20.36
C HIS A 232 -19.03 11.08 19.01
N PHE A 233 -20.28 10.61 18.81
CA PHE A 233 -21.02 10.89 17.57
C PHE A 233 -21.34 12.37 17.39
N GLU A 234 -21.61 13.11 18.45
CA GLU A 234 -21.80 14.58 18.34
C GLU A 234 -20.49 15.25 17.83
N ALA A 235 -19.32 14.81 18.28
CA ALA A 235 -18.03 15.31 17.76
C ALA A 235 -17.82 14.95 16.27
N ILE A 236 -18.17 13.73 15.85
CA ILE A 236 -18.17 13.33 14.42
C ILE A 236 -19.09 14.28 13.62
N PHE A 237 -20.33 14.48 14.05
CA PHE A 237 -21.28 15.33 13.33
C PHE A 237 -20.84 16.77 13.26
N GLN A 238 -20.25 17.33 14.32
CA GLN A 238 -19.69 18.67 14.30
C GLN A 238 -18.58 18.80 13.26
N ARG A 239 -17.67 17.81 13.20
CA ARG A 239 -16.58 17.81 12.23
C ARG A 239 -17.09 17.70 10.80
N LEU A 240 -18.04 16.81 10.53
CA LEU A 240 -18.70 16.68 9.24
C LEU A 240 -19.41 17.97 8.82
N GLN A 241 -20.07 18.65 9.73
CA GLN A 241 -20.75 19.92 9.47
C GLN A 241 -19.76 21.03 9.08
N HIS A 242 -18.62 21.13 9.76
CA HIS A 242 -17.55 22.06 9.38
C HIS A 242 -16.98 21.76 7.99
N SER A 243 -17.04 20.50 7.54
CA SER A 243 -16.65 20.08 6.19
C SER A 243 -17.81 20.14 5.17
N GLY A 244 -18.93 20.80 5.52
CA GLY A 244 -20.10 20.98 4.64
C GLY A 244 -20.99 19.75 4.47
N ILE A 245 -20.90 18.78 5.37
CA ILE A 245 -21.69 17.54 5.34
C ILE A 245 -22.78 17.60 6.41
N SER A 246 -24.04 17.68 5.94
CA SER A 246 -25.20 17.75 6.85
C SER A 246 -25.49 16.39 7.49
N ARG A 247 -25.78 16.42 8.80
CA ARG A 247 -26.23 15.30 9.61
C ARG A 247 -27.50 14.59 9.06
N HIS A 248 -28.47 15.37 8.56
CA HIS A 248 -29.79 14.84 8.18
C HIS A 248 -29.78 13.85 6.99
N GLY A 249 -28.80 13.96 6.12
CA GLY A 249 -28.68 13.08 4.96
C GLY A 249 -27.87 11.83 5.20
N LEU A 250 -27.30 11.66 6.37
CA LEU A 250 -26.42 10.53 6.67
C LEU A 250 -27.20 9.21 6.75
N TYR A 251 -26.69 8.21 6.05
CA TYR A 251 -27.03 6.80 6.22
C TYR A 251 -26.24 6.22 7.39
N LEU A 252 -24.91 6.47 7.39
CA LEU A 252 -23.98 6.02 8.41
C LEU A 252 -22.80 7.00 8.49
N ALA A 253 -22.19 7.14 9.66
CA ALA A 253 -20.89 7.77 9.81
C ALA A 253 -20.16 7.17 11.01
N TRP A 254 -18.85 6.99 10.86
CA TRP A 254 -17.92 6.51 11.89
C TRP A 254 -16.54 7.06 11.65
N ASP A 255 -15.58 6.72 12.47
CA ASP A 255 -14.20 7.18 12.35
C ASP A 255 -13.19 6.08 12.68
N PHE A 256 -11.98 6.28 12.18
CA PHE A 256 -10.85 5.41 12.46
C PHE A 256 -9.54 6.20 12.49
N THR A 257 -8.56 5.66 13.21
CA THR A 257 -7.22 6.23 13.35
C THR A 257 -6.21 5.35 12.62
N VAL A 258 -5.42 5.95 11.74
CA VAL A 258 -4.36 5.29 10.97
C VAL A 258 -3.12 5.10 11.85
N ALA A 259 -2.43 3.98 11.69
CA ALA A 259 -1.22 3.66 12.43
C ALA A 259 -0.09 4.69 12.16
N SER A 260 0.78 4.85 13.14
CA SER A 260 1.95 5.72 13.04
C SER A 260 3.09 5.06 12.26
N ASP A 261 4.06 5.87 11.81
CA ASP A 261 5.31 5.35 11.24
C ASP A 261 6.10 4.49 12.22
N LEU A 262 6.04 4.81 13.51
CA LEU A 262 6.66 3.99 14.55
C LEU A 262 6.05 2.57 14.59
N ASN A 263 4.76 2.45 14.37
CA ASN A 263 4.10 1.14 14.29
C ASN A 263 4.61 0.31 13.10
N ASN A 264 4.77 0.94 11.92
CA ASN A 264 5.11 0.24 10.69
C ASN A 264 6.63 0.05 10.56
N ALA A 265 7.41 1.10 10.65
CA ALA A 265 8.85 1.10 10.39
C ALA A 265 9.72 0.98 11.65
N GLY A 266 9.18 1.25 12.85
CA GLY A 266 10.02 1.37 14.07
C GLY A 266 10.80 0.13 14.40
N ARG A 267 10.26 -1.08 14.13
CA ARG A 267 10.98 -2.34 14.39
C ARG A 267 12.18 -2.50 13.46
N VAL A 268 11.97 -2.38 12.15
CA VAL A 268 13.04 -2.57 11.15
C VAL A 268 14.09 -1.47 11.26
N LEU A 269 13.72 -0.23 11.59
CA LEU A 269 14.68 0.85 11.86
C LEU A 269 15.57 0.54 13.06
N ALA A 270 14.99 0.00 14.14
CA ALA A 270 15.76 -0.41 15.31
C ALA A 270 16.72 -1.55 14.97
N MET A 271 16.29 -2.55 14.20
CA MET A 271 17.13 -3.64 13.70
C MET A 271 18.25 -3.10 12.83
N ARG A 272 17.94 -2.29 11.82
CA ARG A 272 18.91 -1.67 10.90
C ARG A 272 19.97 -0.89 11.67
N ASN A 273 19.56 0.06 12.51
CA ASN A 273 20.51 0.92 13.22
C ASN A 273 21.41 0.12 14.17
N ALA A 274 20.85 -0.87 14.87
CA ALA A 274 21.65 -1.73 15.75
C ALA A 274 22.62 -2.63 14.99
N ALA A 275 22.23 -3.16 13.83
CA ALA A 275 23.03 -4.03 12.99
C ALA A 275 24.19 -3.25 12.32
N PHE A 276 23.92 -2.08 11.75
CA PHE A 276 24.97 -1.24 11.15
C PHE A 276 25.97 -0.69 12.18
N ALA A 277 25.50 -0.39 13.39
CA ALA A 277 26.40 -0.02 14.48
C ALA A 277 27.41 -1.13 14.83
N GLN A 278 27.05 -2.42 14.66
CA GLN A 278 27.98 -3.54 14.83
C GLN A 278 29.07 -3.60 13.75
N LEU A 279 28.76 -3.07 12.55
CA LEU A 279 29.76 -2.90 11.49
C LEU A 279 30.68 -1.68 11.73
N GLY A 280 30.36 -0.85 12.71
CA GLY A 280 31.08 0.38 13.01
C GLY A 280 30.49 1.64 12.36
N ASP A 281 29.31 1.54 11.73
CA ASP A 281 28.58 2.67 11.19
C ASP A 281 27.46 3.08 12.15
N THR A 282 27.65 4.20 12.84
CA THR A 282 26.72 4.75 13.83
C THR A 282 26.03 6.03 13.38
N ASN A 283 26.26 6.46 12.13
CA ASN A 283 25.69 7.69 11.57
C ASN A 283 25.19 7.46 10.13
N LEU A 284 24.11 6.73 9.96
CA LEU A 284 23.53 6.44 8.64
C LEU A 284 22.96 7.68 7.94
N ALA A 285 22.73 8.78 8.68
CA ALA A 285 22.12 10.01 8.14
C ALA A 285 23.06 10.79 7.20
N ASP A 286 24.38 10.61 7.29
CA ASP A 286 25.34 11.34 6.46
C ASP A 286 25.52 10.73 5.05
N GLY A 287 24.95 9.55 4.80
CA GLY A 287 25.03 8.84 3.52
C GLY A 287 26.46 8.41 3.15
N ILE A 288 27.37 8.34 4.14
CA ILE A 288 28.77 7.94 3.95
C ILE A 288 28.97 6.58 4.62
N PRO A 289 29.14 5.48 3.86
CA PRO A 289 29.38 4.16 4.43
C PRO A 289 30.63 4.15 5.29
N GLN A 290 30.45 3.77 6.56
CA GLN A 290 31.54 3.70 7.55
C GLN A 290 31.72 2.27 8.07
N GLY A 291 32.84 2.02 8.77
CA GLY A 291 33.11 0.73 9.38
C GLY A 291 33.58 -0.34 8.40
N VAL A 292 33.15 -1.57 8.64
CA VAL A 292 33.59 -2.76 7.89
C VAL A 292 32.43 -3.43 7.15
N SER A 293 32.77 -4.28 6.18
CA SER A 293 31.81 -5.18 5.52
C SER A 293 31.23 -6.19 6.53
N PRO A 294 30.00 -6.65 6.34
CA PRO A 294 29.59 -7.94 6.87
C PRO A 294 30.60 -9.01 6.49
N SER A 295 30.85 -10.00 7.36
CA SER A 295 31.66 -11.14 7.00
C SER A 295 30.97 -11.95 5.91
N PHE A 296 31.71 -12.39 4.91
CA PHE A 296 31.16 -13.13 3.77
C PHE A 296 32.12 -14.23 3.32
N GLN A 297 31.58 -15.19 2.58
CA GLN A 297 32.36 -16.28 1.97
C GLN A 297 31.86 -16.54 0.55
N VAL A 298 32.76 -16.48 -0.42
CA VAL A 298 32.49 -17.00 -1.78
C VAL A 298 32.57 -18.53 -1.73
N THR A 299 31.50 -19.19 -2.08
CA THR A 299 31.41 -20.68 -2.03
C THR A 299 31.48 -21.32 -3.39
N ASN A 300 31.12 -20.60 -4.46
CA ASN A 300 31.18 -21.09 -5.84
C ASN A 300 31.45 -19.94 -6.82
N VAL A 301 32.27 -20.20 -7.83
CA VAL A 301 32.47 -19.29 -8.97
C VAL A 301 32.31 -20.15 -10.25
N GLU A 302 31.35 -19.74 -11.06
CA GLU A 302 31.13 -20.32 -12.39
C GLU A 302 31.75 -19.36 -13.41
N GLU A 303 32.85 -19.81 -14.06
CA GLU A 303 33.53 -19.03 -15.10
C GLU A 303 32.80 -19.15 -16.43
N ASN A 304 32.53 -18.01 -17.07
CA ASN A 304 31.90 -17.91 -18.38
C ASN A 304 30.59 -18.72 -18.53
N PRO A 305 29.64 -18.60 -17.54
CA PRO A 305 28.41 -19.40 -17.57
C PRO A 305 27.52 -19.10 -18.77
N VAL A 306 27.59 -17.85 -19.29
CA VAL A 306 26.88 -17.42 -20.51
C VAL A 306 27.84 -16.61 -21.38
N PRO A 307 28.52 -17.25 -22.33
CA PRO A 307 29.52 -16.62 -23.20
C PRO A 307 28.94 -15.42 -23.96
N GLY A 308 29.63 -14.28 -23.93
CA GLY A 308 29.20 -13.02 -24.54
C GLY A 308 28.31 -12.17 -23.67
N GLU A 309 27.89 -12.67 -22.50
CA GLU A 309 27.06 -11.91 -21.54
C GLU A 309 27.71 -11.89 -20.14
N ILE A 310 27.99 -13.04 -19.55
CA ILE A 310 28.43 -13.16 -18.16
C ILE A 310 29.79 -13.82 -18.07
N ALA A 311 30.77 -13.07 -17.59
CA ALA A 311 32.12 -13.56 -17.34
C ALA A 311 32.16 -14.50 -16.13
N ARG A 312 31.45 -14.15 -15.04
CA ARG A 312 31.40 -14.97 -13.83
C ARG A 312 30.03 -14.90 -13.16
N ARG A 313 29.59 -16.04 -12.63
CA ARG A 313 28.51 -16.11 -11.62
C ARG A 313 29.13 -16.49 -10.29
N VAL A 314 28.92 -15.64 -9.28
CA VAL A 314 29.57 -15.74 -7.97
C VAL A 314 28.52 -15.99 -6.91
N LYS A 315 28.61 -17.14 -6.23
CA LYS A 315 27.69 -17.50 -5.15
C LYS A 315 28.44 -17.58 -3.82
N GLY A 316 27.75 -17.24 -2.76
CA GLY A 316 28.31 -17.29 -1.44
C GLY A 316 27.31 -17.05 -0.35
N THR A 317 27.82 -16.75 0.82
CA THR A 317 27.05 -16.44 2.03
C THR A 317 27.63 -15.23 2.74
N PHE A 318 26.81 -14.58 3.53
CA PHE A 318 27.22 -13.48 4.41
C PHE A 318 26.43 -13.52 5.72
N GLU A 319 27.01 -12.93 6.77
CA GLU A 319 26.44 -12.98 8.11
C GLU A 319 25.64 -11.71 8.41
N VAL A 320 24.42 -11.89 8.95
CA VAL A 320 23.49 -10.83 9.35
C VAL A 320 23.02 -11.06 10.77
N PRO A 321 22.90 -10.03 11.63
CA PRO A 321 22.26 -10.17 12.93
C PRO A 321 20.82 -10.68 12.79
N CYS A 322 20.49 -11.76 13.51
CA CYS A 322 19.15 -12.36 13.48
C CYS A 322 18.29 -11.77 14.60
N TYR A 323 17.06 -11.38 14.29
CA TYR A 323 16.09 -10.82 15.25
C TYR A 323 14.84 -11.69 15.43
N LEU A 324 14.86 -12.90 14.92
CA LEU A 324 13.70 -13.83 14.97
C LEU A 324 13.93 -14.99 15.94
N VAL A 325 12.87 -15.56 16.47
CA VAL A 325 12.84 -16.76 17.28
C VAL A 325 12.01 -17.85 16.60
N PRO A 326 12.45 -19.13 16.66
CA PRO A 326 13.65 -19.64 17.35
C PRO A 326 14.96 -19.28 16.64
N ASN A 327 14.90 -18.88 15.36
CA ASN A 327 16.00 -18.43 14.51
C ASN A 327 15.42 -17.69 13.30
N CYS A 328 16.24 -17.22 12.36
CA CYS A 328 15.79 -16.53 11.14
C CYS A 328 15.33 -17.46 10.00
N GLY A 329 15.18 -18.74 10.25
CA GLY A 329 14.59 -19.70 9.29
C GLY A 329 13.08 -19.51 9.08
N PRO A 330 12.47 -20.27 8.13
CA PRO A 330 11.05 -20.20 7.84
C PRO A 330 10.18 -20.39 9.07
N GLY A 331 9.17 -19.50 9.24
CA GLY A 331 8.26 -19.50 10.39
C GLY A 331 8.80 -18.78 11.64
N GLY A 332 9.98 -18.20 11.58
CA GLY A 332 10.49 -17.33 12.64
C GLY A 332 9.62 -16.09 12.86
N THR A 333 9.46 -15.67 14.11
CA THR A 333 8.71 -14.48 14.49
C THR A 333 9.60 -13.50 15.26
N MET A 334 9.28 -12.21 15.23
CA MET A 334 10.09 -11.15 15.81
C MET A 334 10.34 -11.37 17.31
N GLN A 335 11.61 -11.41 17.73
CA GLN A 335 11.99 -11.39 19.14
C GLN A 335 11.89 -9.98 19.68
N LEU A 336 10.90 -9.72 20.51
CA LEU A 336 10.67 -8.41 21.11
C LEU A 336 11.10 -8.41 22.58
N GLY A 337 11.84 -7.36 22.96
CA GLY A 337 12.11 -7.04 24.36
C GLY A 337 10.90 -6.46 25.08
N PRO A 338 11.00 -6.17 26.39
CA PRO A 338 9.87 -5.65 27.18
C PRO A 338 9.29 -4.33 26.68
N SER A 339 10.06 -3.53 25.95
CA SER A 339 9.64 -2.26 25.33
C SER A 339 8.97 -2.45 23.96
N GLY A 340 8.83 -3.68 23.45
CA GLY A 340 8.38 -3.95 22.08
C GLY A 340 9.45 -3.72 21.00
N THR A 341 10.69 -3.39 21.38
CA THR A 341 11.82 -3.22 20.46
C THR A 341 12.43 -4.58 20.11
N PRO A 342 12.76 -4.83 18.83
CA PRO A 342 13.46 -6.07 18.44
C PRO A 342 14.78 -6.25 19.19
N THR A 343 15.05 -7.49 19.59
CA THR A 343 16.28 -7.89 20.26
C THR A 343 16.98 -8.99 19.46
N GLN A 344 18.29 -8.87 19.29
CA GLN A 344 19.06 -9.83 18.53
C GLN A 344 19.03 -11.22 19.16
N ASN A 345 18.87 -12.26 18.32
CA ASN A 345 18.89 -13.68 18.65
C ASN A 345 19.93 -14.42 17.81
N GLY A 346 21.20 -14.11 18.03
CA GLY A 346 22.30 -14.72 17.28
C GLY A 346 22.54 -14.08 15.91
N THR A 347 23.02 -14.89 14.97
CA THR A 347 23.39 -14.50 13.61
C THR A 347 22.70 -15.40 12.61
N TRP A 348 22.36 -14.87 11.46
CA TRP A 348 21.81 -15.56 10.31
C TRP A 348 22.81 -15.57 9.17
N THR A 349 23.02 -16.75 8.55
CA THR A 349 23.84 -16.89 7.36
C THR A 349 22.92 -16.77 6.14
N ALA A 350 22.91 -15.62 5.50
CA ALA A 350 22.18 -15.38 4.29
C ALA A 350 23.01 -15.78 3.07
N ASN A 351 22.35 -16.15 1.96
CA ASN A 351 23.01 -16.46 0.69
C ASN A 351 23.15 -15.21 -0.17
N PHE A 352 24.08 -15.21 -1.11
CA PHE A 352 24.08 -14.30 -2.25
C PHE A 352 24.37 -15.01 -3.57
N ASP A 353 23.85 -14.46 -4.66
CA ASP A 353 24.11 -14.87 -6.04
C ASP A 353 24.34 -13.61 -6.87
N CYS A 354 25.51 -13.50 -7.49
CA CYS A 354 25.91 -12.34 -8.26
C CYS A 354 26.25 -12.72 -9.70
N ILE A 355 25.91 -11.85 -10.66
CA ILE A 355 26.40 -11.90 -12.05
C ILE A 355 27.40 -10.77 -12.27
N VAL A 356 28.56 -11.12 -12.81
CA VAL A 356 29.61 -10.21 -13.25
C VAL A 356 29.64 -10.26 -14.78
N PRO A 357 29.16 -9.22 -15.48
CA PRO A 357 29.10 -9.26 -16.94
C PRO A 357 30.48 -9.15 -17.59
N GLU A 358 30.60 -9.58 -18.86
CA GLU A 358 31.86 -9.45 -19.61
C GLU A 358 32.28 -7.98 -19.79
N SER A 359 31.31 -7.06 -19.88
CA SER A 359 31.59 -5.62 -19.95
C SER A 359 32.33 -5.12 -18.72
N ALA A 360 31.98 -5.60 -17.50
CA ALA A 360 32.63 -5.19 -16.25
C ALA A 360 34.09 -5.64 -16.17
N VAL A 361 34.43 -6.82 -16.67
CA VAL A 361 35.81 -7.36 -16.61
C VAL A 361 36.66 -6.90 -17.75
N SER A 362 36.11 -6.47 -18.87
CA SER A 362 36.80 -5.88 -20.01
C SER A 362 36.90 -4.37 -19.96
N GLY A 363 36.14 -3.71 -19.06
CA GLY A 363 36.13 -2.27 -18.85
C GLY A 363 37.35 -1.76 -18.06
N SER A 364 37.26 -0.51 -17.60
CA SER A 364 38.28 0.05 -16.70
C SER A 364 38.14 -0.53 -15.30
N PRO A 365 39.26 -0.71 -14.57
CA PRO A 365 39.16 -1.12 -13.15
C PRO A 365 38.29 -0.15 -12.34
N GLY A 366 37.43 -0.69 -11.50
CA GLY A 366 36.58 0.11 -10.62
C GLY A 366 35.51 0.93 -11.33
N SER A 367 35.05 0.52 -12.52
CA SER A 367 34.03 1.27 -13.29
C SER A 367 32.66 0.60 -13.34
N ALA A 368 32.56 -0.68 -13.02
CA ALA A 368 31.29 -1.40 -13.09
C ALA A 368 30.34 -0.96 -11.95
N ARG A 369 29.18 -0.44 -12.33
CA ARG A 369 28.13 -0.02 -11.38
C ARG A 369 27.59 -1.22 -10.59
N LEU A 370 27.06 -0.97 -9.41
CA LEU A 370 26.56 -2.01 -8.52
C LEU A 370 25.04 -1.90 -8.37
N SER A 371 24.34 -3.03 -8.47
CA SER A 371 22.91 -3.10 -8.17
C SER A 371 22.56 -4.30 -7.33
N LEU A 372 21.74 -4.10 -6.30
CA LEU A 372 20.95 -5.15 -5.69
C LEU A 372 19.83 -5.57 -6.65
N TYR A 373 19.36 -6.80 -6.53
CA TYR A 373 18.23 -7.32 -7.31
C TYR A 373 17.22 -8.06 -6.43
N GLY A 374 15.96 -7.61 -6.45
CA GLY A 374 14.84 -8.28 -5.82
C GLY A 374 14.16 -9.27 -6.77
N HIS A 375 13.98 -10.50 -6.32
CA HIS A 375 13.39 -11.60 -7.10
C HIS A 375 11.85 -11.59 -7.10
N GLY A 376 11.24 -12.37 -8.02
CA GLY A 376 9.79 -12.53 -8.11
C GLY A 376 9.15 -13.32 -6.96
N LEU A 377 7.82 -13.42 -6.99
CA LEU A 377 7.02 -14.04 -5.93
C LEU A 377 7.49 -15.45 -5.59
N PHE A 378 7.82 -15.68 -4.32
CA PHE A 378 8.35 -16.93 -3.81
C PHE A 378 9.51 -17.50 -4.65
N GLY A 379 10.33 -16.62 -5.22
CA GLY A 379 11.55 -16.94 -5.94
C GLY A 379 12.76 -17.07 -5.03
N SER A 380 13.93 -16.88 -5.61
CA SER A 380 15.22 -16.93 -4.92
C SER A 380 16.25 -16.02 -5.58
N ALA A 381 17.37 -15.77 -4.91
CA ALA A 381 18.52 -15.01 -5.42
C ALA A 381 18.97 -15.46 -6.82
N GLY A 382 18.75 -16.75 -7.18
CA GLY A 382 19.11 -17.29 -8.47
C GLY A 382 18.46 -16.63 -9.68
N GLU A 383 17.35 -15.88 -9.49
CA GLU A 383 16.69 -15.12 -10.56
C GLU A 383 17.55 -13.97 -11.11
N VAL A 384 18.57 -13.51 -10.38
CA VAL A 384 19.54 -12.53 -10.87
C VAL A 384 20.18 -12.94 -12.19
N ALA A 385 20.30 -14.25 -12.48
CA ALA A 385 20.83 -14.79 -13.72
C ALA A 385 19.78 -14.98 -14.83
N SER A 386 18.57 -14.42 -14.71
CA SER A 386 17.55 -14.44 -15.76
C SER A 386 17.99 -13.65 -17.00
N ALA A 387 17.44 -13.97 -18.18
CA ALA A 387 17.85 -13.34 -19.42
C ALA A 387 17.71 -11.81 -19.42
N PRO A 388 16.60 -11.19 -18.93
CA PRO A 388 16.51 -9.73 -18.85
C PRO A 388 17.61 -9.10 -17.97
N GLN A 389 17.91 -9.73 -16.82
CA GLN A 389 18.94 -9.23 -15.91
C GLN A 389 20.34 -9.32 -16.50
N ARG A 390 20.65 -10.43 -17.18
CA ARG A 390 21.92 -10.57 -17.89
C ARG A 390 22.06 -9.52 -19.00
N SER A 391 20.98 -9.28 -19.76
CA SER A 391 20.96 -8.25 -20.82
C SER A 391 21.23 -6.86 -20.25
N LEU A 392 20.53 -6.47 -19.18
CA LEU A 392 20.75 -5.19 -18.48
C LEU A 392 22.18 -5.10 -17.97
N ALA A 393 22.68 -6.10 -17.28
CA ALA A 393 24.03 -6.15 -16.73
C ALA A 393 25.09 -5.98 -17.81
N GLN A 394 25.03 -6.77 -18.89
CA GLN A 394 26.01 -6.74 -19.98
C GLN A 394 25.96 -5.44 -20.79
N THR A 395 24.76 -4.94 -21.09
CA THR A 395 24.60 -3.77 -21.96
C THR A 395 25.02 -2.48 -21.25
N HIS A 396 24.86 -2.43 -19.93
CA HIS A 396 25.01 -1.20 -19.14
C HIS A 396 26.09 -1.27 -18.07
N ASP A 397 26.97 -2.28 -18.11
CA ASP A 397 28.11 -2.43 -17.20
C ASP A 397 27.71 -2.41 -15.72
N ILE A 398 26.82 -3.34 -15.34
CA ILE A 398 26.28 -3.42 -13.98
C ILE A 398 26.57 -4.81 -13.39
N VAL A 399 27.35 -4.89 -12.31
CA VAL A 399 27.44 -6.08 -11.49
C VAL A 399 26.22 -6.12 -10.57
N THR A 400 25.42 -7.18 -10.72
CA THR A 400 24.15 -7.33 -10.00
C THR A 400 24.21 -8.48 -9.03
N CYS A 401 23.82 -8.27 -7.78
CA CYS A 401 23.75 -9.28 -6.72
C CYS A 401 22.36 -9.36 -6.11
N ALA A 402 21.95 -10.55 -5.71
CA ALA A 402 20.69 -10.83 -5.03
C ALA A 402 20.91 -11.67 -3.78
N THR A 403 20.02 -11.56 -2.82
CA THR A 403 19.80 -12.52 -1.73
C THR A 403 18.35 -13.01 -1.78
N ASP A 404 18.02 -14.05 -1.03
CA ASP A 404 16.63 -14.46 -0.89
C ASP A 404 15.86 -13.41 -0.07
N GLU A 405 14.76 -12.88 -0.62
CA GLU A 405 13.82 -12.01 0.11
C GLU A 405 13.02 -12.86 1.10
N ILE A 406 13.68 -13.24 2.21
CA ILE A 406 13.10 -14.15 3.20
C ILE A 406 11.82 -13.56 3.83
N GLY A 407 10.83 -14.43 4.06
CA GLY A 407 9.46 -14.09 4.37
C GLY A 407 8.52 -14.33 3.18
N MET A 408 9.04 -14.12 1.95
CA MET A 408 8.36 -14.48 0.69
C MET A 408 9.33 -15.07 -0.35
N SER A 409 10.34 -15.79 0.10
CA SER A 409 11.20 -16.64 -0.75
C SER A 409 10.62 -18.05 -0.92
N GLU A 410 11.21 -18.85 -1.82
CA GLU A 410 10.81 -20.24 -2.06
C GLU A 410 10.68 -21.06 -0.77
N SER A 411 11.57 -20.84 0.19
CA SER A 411 11.58 -21.54 1.47
C SER A 411 10.37 -21.20 2.37
N ASP A 412 9.64 -20.11 2.10
CA ASP A 412 8.52 -19.63 2.90
C ASP A 412 7.16 -20.14 2.44
N VAL A 413 7.08 -20.77 1.25
CA VAL A 413 5.80 -21.26 0.71
C VAL A 413 5.03 -22.17 1.69
N PRO A 414 5.64 -23.13 2.40
CA PRO A 414 4.91 -23.95 3.38
C PRO A 414 4.38 -23.14 4.57
N VAL A 415 5.11 -22.09 4.99
CA VAL A 415 4.70 -21.19 6.08
C VAL A 415 3.52 -20.35 5.64
N ALA A 416 3.58 -19.80 4.42
CA ALA A 416 2.49 -19.01 3.84
C ALA A 416 1.20 -19.84 3.73
N ILE A 417 1.27 -21.06 3.20
CA ILE A 417 0.12 -21.98 3.13
C ILE A 417 -0.46 -22.26 4.51
N GLY A 418 0.40 -22.57 5.50
CA GLY A 418 -0.04 -22.82 6.88
C GLY A 418 -0.63 -21.59 7.56
N ALA A 419 -0.14 -20.40 7.25
CA ALA A 419 -0.67 -19.13 7.75
C ALA A 419 -2.05 -18.82 7.13
N LEU A 420 -2.27 -19.10 5.84
CA LEU A 420 -3.58 -18.91 5.20
C LEU A 420 -4.64 -19.91 5.68
N GLN A 421 -4.24 -21.06 6.22
CA GLN A 421 -5.15 -22.00 6.86
C GLN A 421 -5.56 -21.56 8.27
N GLU A 422 -4.65 -20.85 8.98
CA GLU A 422 -4.86 -20.35 10.34
C GLU A 422 -4.11 -19.03 10.54
N LEU A 423 -4.84 -17.92 10.34
CA LEU A 423 -4.28 -16.57 10.24
C LEU A 423 -3.65 -16.04 11.54
N SER A 424 -3.86 -16.70 12.69
CA SER A 424 -3.10 -16.39 13.91
C SER A 424 -1.58 -16.66 13.73
N ARG A 425 -1.19 -17.42 12.69
CA ARG A 425 0.22 -17.70 12.34
C ARG A 425 0.79 -16.70 11.33
N PHE A 426 -0.06 -15.85 10.76
CA PHE A 426 0.36 -14.90 9.71
C PHE A 426 1.51 -13.96 10.13
N PRO A 427 1.66 -13.55 11.40
CA PRO A 427 2.77 -12.70 11.83
C PRO A 427 4.16 -13.18 11.42
N ALA A 428 4.36 -14.49 11.22
CA ALA A 428 5.64 -15.05 10.77
C ALA A 428 6.08 -14.54 9.39
N ILE A 429 5.13 -14.15 8.51
CA ILE A 429 5.45 -13.61 7.17
C ILE A 429 6.04 -12.19 7.28
N PRO A 430 5.31 -11.17 7.78
CA PRO A 430 5.85 -9.82 7.86
C PRO A 430 7.02 -9.68 8.85
N ASP A 431 7.10 -10.49 9.89
CA ASP A 431 8.25 -10.47 10.78
C ASP A 431 9.52 -10.96 10.06
N ARG A 432 9.40 -11.99 9.23
CA ARG A 432 10.52 -12.52 8.45
C ARG A 432 10.86 -11.62 7.26
N LEU A 433 9.87 -10.93 6.64
CA LEU A 433 10.13 -9.90 5.63
C LEU A 433 10.98 -8.75 6.17
N GLN A 434 10.73 -8.30 7.41
CA GLN A 434 11.56 -7.26 8.03
C GLN A 434 13.02 -7.72 8.21
N GLN A 435 13.26 -9.01 8.47
CA GLN A 435 14.60 -9.56 8.48
C GLN A 435 15.20 -9.61 7.08
N GLY A 436 14.41 -9.98 6.05
CA GLY A 436 14.84 -9.98 4.64
C GLY A 436 15.25 -8.60 4.15
N LEU A 437 14.53 -7.54 4.54
CA LEU A 437 14.93 -6.15 4.27
C LEU A 437 16.30 -5.84 4.88
N LEU A 438 16.61 -6.32 6.09
CA LEU A 438 17.93 -6.16 6.71
C LEU A 438 19.00 -6.96 5.95
N ASP A 439 18.69 -8.18 5.49
CA ASP A 439 19.61 -9.02 4.73
C ASP A 439 20.03 -8.32 3.43
N GLU A 440 19.06 -7.73 2.69
CA GLU A 440 19.32 -6.94 1.48
C GLU A 440 20.23 -5.73 1.75
N LEU A 441 19.97 -4.97 2.83
CA LEU A 441 20.80 -3.83 3.21
C LEU A 441 22.23 -4.26 3.54
N PHE A 442 22.40 -5.41 4.17
CA PHE A 442 23.72 -5.97 4.51
C PHE A 442 24.45 -6.47 3.25
N LEU A 443 23.77 -7.10 2.30
CA LEU A 443 24.36 -7.43 1.01
C LEU A 443 24.86 -6.17 0.30
N GLY A 444 24.04 -5.11 0.25
CA GLY A 444 24.45 -3.81 -0.32
C GLY A 444 25.72 -3.27 0.33
N ARG A 445 25.81 -3.32 1.67
CA ARG A 445 27.02 -2.92 2.40
C ARG A 445 28.23 -3.81 2.07
N ALA A 446 28.06 -5.11 1.87
CA ALA A 446 29.12 -6.01 1.43
C ALA A 446 29.64 -5.67 0.02
N MET A 447 28.77 -5.19 -0.86
CA MET A 447 29.12 -4.81 -2.23
C MET A 447 29.97 -3.54 -2.28
N ILE A 448 29.67 -2.52 -1.48
CA ILE A 448 30.32 -1.21 -1.55
C ILE A 448 31.46 -1.01 -0.53
N SER A 449 31.54 -1.82 0.51
CA SER A 449 32.59 -1.66 1.52
C SER A 449 33.97 -1.96 0.95
N PRO A 450 35.01 -1.14 1.27
CA PRO A 450 36.39 -1.43 0.88
C PRO A 450 36.93 -2.78 1.44
N SER A 451 36.34 -3.28 2.52
CA SER A 451 36.66 -4.60 3.09
C SER A 451 35.70 -5.71 2.63
N GLY A 452 34.80 -5.41 1.68
CA GLY A 452 33.78 -6.30 1.15
C GLY A 452 34.20 -7.01 -0.14
N PHE A 453 33.29 -7.08 -1.10
CA PHE A 453 33.45 -7.84 -2.36
C PHE A 453 34.64 -7.37 -3.19
N THR A 454 35.10 -6.14 -3.07
CA THR A 454 36.35 -5.64 -3.71
C THR A 454 37.61 -6.44 -3.30
N THR A 455 37.56 -7.17 -2.16
CA THR A 455 38.70 -7.99 -1.69
C THR A 455 38.68 -9.42 -2.24
N ALA A 456 37.57 -9.85 -2.83
CA ALA A 456 37.42 -11.20 -3.34
C ALA A 456 37.82 -11.29 -4.81
N PRO A 457 38.76 -12.19 -5.18
CA PRO A 457 39.23 -12.32 -6.58
C PRO A 457 38.13 -12.56 -7.59
N ALA A 458 37.03 -13.19 -7.22
CA ALA A 458 35.87 -13.41 -8.09
C ALA A 458 35.26 -12.11 -8.68
N PHE A 459 35.49 -10.97 -8.04
CA PHE A 459 35.03 -9.65 -8.51
C PHE A 459 36.17 -8.79 -9.09
N HIS A 460 37.36 -9.36 -9.27
CA HIS A 460 38.48 -8.70 -9.95
C HIS A 460 38.39 -8.92 -11.46
N GLN A 461 39.05 -8.08 -12.25
CA GLN A 461 38.95 -8.12 -13.71
C GLN A 461 39.32 -9.49 -14.30
N ASP A 462 40.44 -10.07 -13.92
CA ASP A 462 40.87 -11.38 -14.43
C ASP A 462 40.56 -12.58 -13.51
N GLY A 463 39.82 -12.34 -12.39
CA GLY A 463 39.48 -13.37 -11.44
C GLY A 463 40.60 -13.76 -10.48
N THR A 464 41.75 -13.03 -10.48
CA THR A 464 42.88 -13.31 -9.59
C THR A 464 43.08 -12.21 -8.54
N ALA A 465 43.71 -12.56 -7.41
CA ALA A 465 44.02 -11.62 -6.34
C ALA A 465 45.01 -10.50 -6.77
N ALA A 466 45.76 -10.70 -7.86
CA ALA A 466 46.72 -9.72 -8.37
C ALA A 466 46.06 -8.64 -9.28
N SER A 467 44.88 -8.93 -9.81
CA SER A 467 44.13 -8.02 -10.65
C SER A 467 43.33 -7.01 -9.80
N PRO A 468 43.09 -5.79 -10.33
CA PRO A 468 42.23 -4.83 -9.63
C PRO A 468 40.77 -5.25 -9.66
N SER A 469 40.00 -4.76 -8.68
CA SER A 469 38.55 -4.94 -8.66
C SER A 469 37.88 -4.27 -9.86
N ALA A 470 36.84 -4.90 -10.40
CA ALA A 470 35.99 -4.33 -11.43
C ALA A 470 34.95 -3.34 -10.85
N LEU A 471 34.64 -3.41 -9.55
CA LEU A 471 33.49 -2.76 -8.91
C LEU A 471 33.71 -1.26 -8.67
N ASP A 472 32.75 -0.42 -9.07
CA ASP A 472 32.62 0.96 -8.60
C ASP A 472 31.84 1.00 -7.27
N THR A 473 32.55 1.17 -6.17
CA THR A 473 31.97 1.21 -4.83
C THR A 473 31.37 2.55 -4.43
N ASN A 474 31.40 3.55 -5.31
CA ASN A 474 30.85 4.88 -5.05
C ASN A 474 29.34 4.97 -5.34
N ALA A 475 28.78 3.99 -6.02
CA ALA A 475 27.36 3.99 -6.42
C ALA A 475 26.77 2.60 -6.27
N LEU A 476 25.72 2.51 -5.44
CA LEU A 476 24.86 1.35 -5.31
C LEU A 476 23.45 1.72 -5.74
N PHE A 477 22.80 0.81 -6.42
CA PHE A 477 21.42 0.94 -6.87
C PHE A 477 20.61 -0.28 -6.47
N TYR A 478 19.29 -0.20 -6.64
CA TYR A 478 18.39 -1.34 -6.52
C TYR A 478 17.58 -1.48 -7.82
N ASN A 479 17.39 -2.71 -8.26
CA ASN A 479 16.48 -3.09 -9.32
C ASN A 479 15.69 -4.32 -8.87
N GLY A 480 14.38 -4.29 -8.93
CA GLY A 480 13.54 -5.43 -8.57
C GLY A 480 12.35 -5.56 -9.50
N ASN A 481 11.84 -6.78 -9.70
CA ASN A 481 10.70 -6.99 -10.57
C ASN A 481 9.63 -7.82 -9.85
N SER A 482 8.34 -7.52 -10.10
CA SER A 482 7.25 -8.26 -9.46
C SER A 482 7.31 -8.10 -7.93
N GLN A 483 7.37 -9.17 -7.15
CA GLN A 483 7.60 -9.07 -5.70
C GLN A 483 8.82 -8.21 -5.38
N GLY A 484 9.95 -8.36 -6.10
CA GLY A 484 11.12 -7.50 -5.92
C GLY A 484 10.83 -6.03 -6.24
N GLY A 485 9.95 -5.74 -7.20
CA GLY A 485 9.44 -4.39 -7.45
C GLY A 485 8.58 -3.86 -6.29
N ILE A 486 7.80 -4.73 -5.65
CA ILE A 486 6.97 -4.42 -4.48
C ILE A 486 7.87 -4.23 -3.25
N MET A 487 8.64 -5.25 -2.85
CA MET A 487 9.51 -5.20 -1.66
C MET A 487 10.56 -4.09 -1.77
N GLY A 488 11.01 -3.80 -3.00
CA GLY A 488 11.92 -2.70 -3.30
C GLY A 488 11.43 -1.33 -2.84
N GLY A 489 10.11 -1.10 -2.80
CA GLY A 489 9.55 0.14 -2.25
C GLY A 489 9.81 0.29 -0.75
N ALA A 490 9.62 -0.77 0.04
CA ALA A 490 9.93 -0.77 1.47
C ALA A 490 11.44 -0.70 1.72
N LEU A 491 12.22 -1.48 0.97
CA LEU A 491 13.69 -1.48 1.06
C LEU A 491 14.26 -0.09 0.77
N THR A 492 13.78 0.57 -0.28
CA THR A 492 14.21 1.92 -0.68
C THR A 492 13.96 2.91 0.44
N ALA A 493 12.77 2.89 1.08
CA ALA A 493 12.48 3.80 2.19
C ALA A 493 13.39 3.59 3.43
N LEU A 494 14.11 2.48 3.50
CA LEU A 494 14.99 2.12 4.64
C LEU A 494 16.49 2.24 4.31
N ALA A 495 16.85 2.31 3.03
CA ALA A 495 18.23 2.16 2.58
C ALA A 495 19.11 3.37 2.94
N PRO A 496 20.24 3.16 3.65
CA PRO A 496 21.21 4.24 3.87
C PRO A 496 22.23 4.35 2.73
N ASP A 497 22.46 3.28 1.96
CA ASP A 497 23.61 3.12 1.08
C ASP A 497 23.32 3.38 -0.41
N PHE A 498 22.04 3.53 -0.79
CA PHE A 498 21.66 3.93 -2.13
C PHE A 498 20.50 4.95 -2.11
N THR A 499 20.35 5.72 -3.18
CA THR A 499 19.31 6.75 -3.28
C THR A 499 18.43 6.60 -4.52
N ARG A 500 18.68 5.60 -5.37
CA ARG A 500 17.90 5.34 -6.58
C ARG A 500 17.55 3.86 -6.71
N ALA A 501 16.27 3.61 -7.01
CA ALA A 501 15.74 2.26 -7.21
C ALA A 501 14.84 2.22 -8.44
N SER A 502 14.98 1.16 -9.26
CA SER A 502 14.05 0.81 -10.33
C SER A 502 13.10 -0.28 -9.81
N LEU A 503 11.81 0.00 -9.85
CA LEU A 503 10.76 -0.89 -9.39
C LEU A 503 9.97 -1.36 -10.62
N GLY A 504 10.27 -2.56 -11.10
CA GLY A 504 9.62 -3.19 -12.25
C GLY A 504 8.30 -3.82 -11.82
N VAL A 505 7.20 -3.46 -12.51
CA VAL A 505 5.82 -3.87 -12.24
C VAL A 505 5.47 -3.79 -10.75
N PRO A 506 5.68 -2.60 -10.12
CA PRO A 506 5.51 -2.41 -8.69
C PRO A 506 4.03 -2.32 -8.31
N ALA A 507 3.77 -2.53 -7.03
CA ALA A 507 2.50 -2.24 -6.39
C ALA A 507 2.69 -2.12 -4.87
N MET A 508 1.65 -1.67 -4.18
CA MET A 508 1.55 -1.74 -2.72
C MET A 508 0.15 -2.17 -2.32
N ASN A 509 -0.03 -2.50 -1.04
CA ASN A 509 -1.30 -2.90 -0.45
C ASN A 509 -1.83 -4.22 -1.03
N TYR A 510 -1.34 -5.31 -0.47
CA TYR A 510 -1.75 -6.66 -0.86
C TYR A 510 -3.25 -6.92 -0.69
N SER A 511 -3.94 -6.27 0.26
CA SER A 511 -5.38 -6.47 0.45
C SER A 511 -6.20 -6.08 -0.79
N VAL A 512 -5.73 -5.11 -1.57
CA VAL A 512 -6.36 -4.66 -2.82
C VAL A 512 -5.72 -5.33 -4.04
N LEU A 513 -4.42 -5.65 -3.98
CA LEU A 513 -3.69 -6.33 -5.05
C LEU A 513 -4.16 -7.78 -5.25
N LEU A 514 -4.24 -8.55 -4.17
CA LEU A 514 -4.50 -10.01 -4.23
C LEU A 514 -5.79 -10.37 -4.98
N PRO A 515 -6.95 -9.72 -4.74
CA PRO A 515 -8.16 -9.99 -5.51
C PRO A 515 -8.05 -9.70 -7.02
N ARG A 516 -7.04 -8.90 -7.42
CA ARG A 516 -6.79 -8.50 -8.81
C ARG A 516 -5.62 -9.24 -9.46
N SER A 517 -5.07 -10.26 -8.81
CA SER A 517 -3.88 -10.99 -9.25
C SER A 517 -4.19 -12.45 -9.57
N VAL A 518 -3.74 -12.95 -10.73
CA VAL A 518 -3.82 -14.37 -11.05
C VAL A 518 -2.87 -15.19 -10.18
N ASP A 519 -1.80 -14.60 -9.64
CA ASP A 519 -0.85 -15.28 -8.76
C ASP A 519 -1.47 -15.61 -7.40
N PHE A 520 -2.57 -14.95 -7.04
CA PHE A 520 -3.28 -15.26 -5.82
C PHE A 520 -4.20 -16.50 -5.95
N ASP A 521 -4.55 -16.94 -7.17
CA ASP A 521 -5.48 -18.07 -7.37
C ASP A 521 -5.14 -19.32 -6.53
N PRO A 522 -3.89 -19.84 -6.53
CA PRO A 522 -3.55 -21.00 -5.72
C PRO A 522 -3.66 -20.72 -4.20
N PHE A 523 -3.35 -19.52 -3.76
CA PHE A 523 -3.44 -19.10 -2.35
C PHE A 523 -4.89 -18.82 -1.93
N ALA A 524 -5.71 -18.25 -2.79
CA ALA A 524 -7.16 -18.12 -2.62
C ALA A 524 -7.82 -19.50 -2.48
N GLY A 525 -7.32 -20.50 -3.22
CA GLY A 525 -7.73 -21.89 -3.09
C GLY A 525 -7.44 -22.52 -1.71
N VAL A 526 -6.58 -21.90 -0.90
CA VAL A 526 -6.31 -22.27 0.50
C VAL A 526 -7.08 -21.39 1.46
N LEU A 527 -7.02 -20.06 1.28
CA LEU A 527 -7.59 -19.07 2.19
C LEU A 527 -9.12 -19.15 2.24
N TYR A 528 -9.79 -19.14 1.09
CA TYR A 528 -11.25 -19.04 1.04
C TYR A 528 -11.99 -20.27 1.57
N PRO A 529 -11.52 -21.52 1.36
CA PRO A 529 -12.08 -22.66 2.08
C PRO A 529 -11.80 -22.65 3.58
N SER A 530 -10.68 -22.04 4.00
CA SER A 530 -10.32 -21.94 5.41
C SER A 530 -11.16 -20.88 6.15
N TYR A 531 -11.49 -19.77 5.47
CA TYR A 531 -12.38 -18.69 5.95
C TYR A 531 -13.56 -18.55 5.00
N PRO A 532 -14.61 -19.35 5.16
CA PRO A 532 -15.65 -19.55 4.15
C PRO A 532 -16.70 -18.44 4.09
N ASP A 533 -16.76 -17.53 5.09
CA ASP A 533 -17.70 -16.41 5.03
C ASP A 533 -17.25 -15.40 3.97
N GLU A 534 -18.01 -15.34 2.87
CA GLU A 534 -17.66 -14.50 1.73
C GLU A 534 -17.75 -13.01 2.04
N THR A 535 -18.65 -12.59 2.95
CA THR A 535 -18.79 -11.19 3.35
C THR A 535 -17.58 -10.72 4.19
N GLU A 536 -16.94 -11.64 4.91
CA GLU A 536 -15.73 -11.36 5.69
C GLU A 536 -14.43 -11.48 4.90
N ARG A 537 -14.43 -12.00 3.66
CA ARG A 537 -13.18 -12.14 2.87
C ARG A 537 -12.40 -10.84 2.70
N PRO A 538 -13.01 -9.72 2.30
CA PRO A 538 -12.28 -8.45 2.23
C PRO A 538 -11.74 -8.01 3.61
N LEU A 539 -12.48 -8.25 4.69
CA LEU A 539 -12.01 -7.98 6.06
C LEU A 539 -10.80 -8.84 6.43
N VAL A 540 -10.81 -10.13 6.07
CA VAL A 540 -9.68 -11.04 6.29
C VAL A 540 -8.41 -10.53 5.58
N LEU A 541 -8.54 -10.04 4.34
CA LEU A 541 -7.43 -9.45 3.61
C LEU A 541 -6.94 -8.15 4.25
N ASP A 542 -7.83 -7.29 4.73
CA ASP A 542 -7.45 -6.06 5.44
C ASP A 542 -6.78 -6.35 6.80
N LEU A 543 -7.21 -7.39 7.51
CA LEU A 543 -6.53 -7.84 8.73
C LEU A 543 -5.10 -8.32 8.40
N ILE A 544 -4.92 -9.12 7.35
CA ILE A 544 -3.60 -9.49 6.84
C ILE A 544 -2.77 -8.25 6.55
N GLN A 545 -3.35 -7.25 5.86
CA GLN A 545 -2.67 -6.01 5.49
C GLN A 545 -2.14 -5.22 6.70
N MET A 546 -2.91 -5.11 7.77
CA MET A 546 -2.46 -4.43 9.00
C MET A 546 -1.14 -4.97 9.56
N LEU A 547 -0.85 -6.25 9.34
CA LEU A 547 0.40 -6.87 9.74
C LEU A 547 1.46 -6.73 8.64
N TRP A 548 1.05 -6.83 7.38
CA TRP A 548 1.94 -6.76 6.21
C TRP A 548 2.53 -5.37 5.99
N ASP A 549 1.87 -4.30 6.43
CA ASP A 549 2.38 -2.91 6.39
C ASP A 549 3.79 -2.77 6.97
N ARG A 550 4.20 -3.69 7.84
CA ARG A 550 5.55 -3.71 8.43
C ARG A 550 6.63 -4.24 7.50
N GLY A 551 6.27 -4.91 6.40
CA GLY A 551 7.19 -5.58 5.49
C GLY A 551 6.99 -5.24 4.01
N GLU A 552 6.04 -4.35 3.65
CA GLU A 552 5.78 -4.00 2.26
C GLU A 552 5.53 -2.49 2.09
N PRO A 553 5.60 -1.93 0.86
CA PRO A 553 5.62 -0.48 0.65
C PRO A 553 4.39 0.28 1.14
N ASN A 554 3.25 -0.38 1.39
CA ASN A 554 2.08 0.33 1.93
C ASN A 554 2.38 1.06 3.25
N GLY A 555 3.25 0.51 4.08
CA GLY A 555 3.71 1.15 5.31
C GLY A 555 4.82 2.18 5.14
N TYR A 556 5.39 2.34 3.93
CA TYR A 556 6.65 3.06 3.72
C TYR A 556 6.63 4.08 2.58
N ALA A 557 5.80 3.93 1.55
CA ALA A 557 5.85 4.66 0.30
C ALA A 557 5.84 6.20 0.46
N HIS A 558 5.11 6.73 1.44
CA HIS A 558 5.04 8.16 1.75
C HIS A 558 6.34 8.71 2.35
N ARG A 559 7.31 7.84 2.70
CA ARG A 559 8.61 8.17 3.29
C ARG A 559 9.80 8.00 2.33
N ILE A 560 9.53 7.66 1.06
CA ILE A 560 10.59 7.44 0.08
C ILE A 560 11.24 8.75 -0.36
N THR A 561 10.44 9.75 -0.76
CA THR A 561 10.94 10.98 -1.41
C THR A 561 10.98 12.18 -0.49
N ASP A 562 9.83 12.61 -0.01
CA ASP A 562 9.67 13.76 0.87
C ASP A 562 9.57 13.29 2.32
N ASP A 563 10.25 13.93 3.25
CA ASP A 563 10.23 13.60 4.68
C ASP A 563 10.62 12.12 4.97
N PRO A 564 11.86 11.69 4.62
CA PRO A 564 12.32 10.31 4.78
C PRO A 564 12.32 9.87 6.24
N LEU A 565 12.37 8.54 6.44
CA LEU A 565 12.49 7.93 7.77
C LEU A 565 13.76 8.40 8.49
N PRO A 566 13.80 8.35 9.83
CA PRO A 566 15.00 8.72 10.60
C PRO A 566 16.27 8.01 10.11
N ASP A 567 17.37 8.73 10.07
CA ASP A 567 18.69 8.25 9.64
C ASP A 567 18.67 7.61 8.24
N THR A 568 17.92 8.19 7.33
CA THR A 568 17.74 7.67 5.97
C THR A 568 17.73 8.83 4.98
N PRO A 569 18.44 8.76 3.83
CA PRO A 569 18.39 9.79 2.80
C PRO A 569 17.03 9.82 2.08
N ALA A 570 16.75 10.90 1.37
CA ALA A 570 15.66 10.94 0.43
C ALA A 570 16.00 10.15 -0.84
N HIS A 571 15.03 9.42 -1.37
CA HIS A 571 15.21 8.55 -2.52
C HIS A 571 14.39 8.99 -3.73
N GLN A 572 14.78 8.53 -4.90
CA GLN A 572 13.98 8.55 -6.12
C GLN A 572 13.75 7.14 -6.61
N VAL A 573 12.55 6.90 -7.16
CA VAL A 573 12.19 5.63 -7.76
C VAL A 573 11.74 5.80 -9.20
N LEU A 574 12.13 4.86 -10.04
CA LEU A 574 11.58 4.63 -11.36
C LEU A 574 10.59 3.49 -11.25
N MET A 575 9.35 3.70 -11.67
CA MET A 575 8.28 2.70 -11.65
C MET A 575 7.93 2.34 -13.09
N ASP A 576 8.19 1.10 -13.49
CA ASP A 576 7.90 0.59 -14.83
C ASP A 576 6.72 -0.38 -14.78
N VAL A 577 5.54 0.06 -15.27
CA VAL A 577 4.27 -0.66 -15.18
C VAL A 577 3.98 -1.37 -16.50
N ALA A 578 3.66 -2.65 -16.45
CA ALA A 578 3.15 -3.38 -17.59
C ALA A 578 1.64 -3.12 -17.72
N PHE A 579 1.21 -2.41 -18.78
CA PHE A 579 -0.20 -2.05 -18.93
C PHE A 579 -1.07 -3.28 -19.12
N GLY A 580 -2.07 -3.45 -18.26
CA GLY A 580 -2.99 -4.58 -18.27
C GLY A 580 -2.41 -5.86 -17.64
N ASP A 581 -1.46 -5.73 -16.73
CA ASP A 581 -0.79 -6.82 -16.02
C ASP A 581 -1.79 -7.79 -15.37
N HIS A 582 -1.54 -9.09 -15.52
CA HIS A 582 -2.39 -10.13 -14.93
C HIS A 582 -2.00 -10.48 -13.50
N GLN A 583 -0.74 -10.23 -13.12
CA GLN A 583 -0.15 -10.62 -11.83
C GLN A 583 -0.12 -9.44 -10.86
N VAL A 584 0.28 -8.24 -11.32
CA VAL A 584 0.40 -7.05 -10.49
C VAL A 584 -0.45 -5.91 -11.07
N SER A 585 -1.52 -5.57 -10.36
CA SER A 585 -2.52 -4.63 -10.83
C SER A 585 -1.99 -3.21 -11.02
N ASP A 586 -2.19 -2.64 -12.21
CA ASP A 586 -1.90 -1.24 -12.57
C ASP A 586 -2.45 -0.23 -11.54
N TYR A 587 -3.63 -0.49 -10.98
CA TYR A 587 -4.28 0.42 -10.02
C TYR A 587 -3.47 0.61 -8.75
N GLN A 588 -2.76 -0.44 -8.30
CA GLN A 588 -1.95 -0.37 -7.09
C GLN A 588 -0.63 0.36 -7.34
N ALA A 589 -0.05 0.25 -8.53
CA ALA A 589 1.07 1.10 -8.97
C ALA A 589 0.66 2.57 -9.03
N ASP A 590 -0.56 2.87 -9.49
CA ASP A 590 -1.12 4.24 -9.50
C ASP A 590 -1.28 4.84 -8.10
N VAL A 591 -1.73 4.03 -7.13
CA VAL A 591 -1.87 4.46 -5.73
C VAL A 591 -0.49 4.72 -5.13
N GLU A 592 0.47 3.85 -5.41
CA GLU A 592 1.86 3.99 -4.98
C GLU A 592 2.52 5.25 -5.57
N ALA A 593 2.40 5.48 -6.87
CA ALA A 593 2.92 6.68 -7.53
C ALA A 593 2.35 7.98 -6.94
N ARG A 594 1.05 8.01 -6.60
CA ARG A 594 0.42 9.15 -5.93
C ARG A 594 0.93 9.34 -4.50
N THR A 595 1.20 8.26 -3.79
CA THR A 595 1.69 8.26 -2.40
C THR A 595 3.14 8.71 -2.33
N ILE A 596 3.99 8.23 -3.23
CA ILE A 596 5.40 8.63 -3.37
C ILE A 596 5.53 10.09 -3.86
N GLY A 597 4.55 10.58 -4.63
CA GLY A 597 4.64 11.86 -5.32
C GLY A 597 5.41 11.80 -6.64
N ALA A 598 5.44 10.64 -7.30
CA ALA A 598 6.07 10.43 -8.59
C ALA A 598 5.42 11.26 -9.69
N ARG A 599 6.17 11.48 -10.80
CA ARG A 599 5.65 12.15 -12.01
C ARG A 599 5.52 11.17 -13.16
N ALA A 600 4.46 11.34 -13.94
CA ALA A 600 4.19 10.48 -15.08
C ALA A 600 4.90 10.96 -16.36
N HIS A 601 5.47 10.02 -17.08
CA HIS A 601 5.71 10.15 -18.51
C HIS A 601 4.37 10.28 -19.26
N ARG A 602 4.29 11.18 -20.24
CA ARG A 602 3.07 11.34 -21.04
C ARG A 602 3.42 11.62 -22.51
N PRO A 603 2.60 11.10 -23.47
CA PRO A 603 1.33 10.38 -23.26
C PRO A 603 1.55 9.00 -22.63
N VAL A 604 0.70 8.61 -21.69
CA VAL A 604 0.79 7.32 -20.99
C VAL A 604 0.51 6.15 -21.94
N LEU A 605 -0.57 6.27 -22.72
CA LEU A 605 -1.03 5.29 -23.70
C LEU A 605 -1.36 6.01 -25.02
N PHE A 606 -1.46 5.27 -26.12
CA PHE A 606 -1.91 5.86 -27.37
C PHE A 606 -3.42 6.18 -27.37
N PRO A 607 -3.87 7.17 -28.16
CA PRO A 607 -5.27 7.55 -28.17
C PRO A 607 -6.21 6.39 -28.52
N GLY A 608 -7.25 6.17 -27.72
CA GLY A 608 -8.23 5.11 -27.91
C GLY A 608 -7.88 3.77 -27.26
N ARG A 609 -6.67 3.61 -26.70
CA ARG A 609 -6.27 2.36 -26.01
C ARG A 609 -7.12 2.10 -24.76
N TRP A 610 -7.42 3.13 -24.00
CA TRP A 610 -8.28 3.08 -22.82
C TRP A 610 -9.03 4.41 -22.64
N PRO A 611 -10.05 4.69 -23.47
CA PRO A 611 -10.62 6.04 -23.59
C PRO A 611 -11.42 6.51 -22.37
N ASP A 612 -11.96 5.58 -21.58
CA ASP A 612 -12.87 5.90 -20.48
C ASP A 612 -12.16 6.09 -19.14
N THR A 613 -10.82 6.09 -19.14
CA THR A 613 -10.02 6.16 -17.92
C THR A 613 -9.10 7.36 -17.93
N ASP A 614 -9.08 8.11 -16.82
CA ASP A 614 -8.03 9.08 -16.53
C ASP A 614 -6.84 8.33 -15.92
N VAL A 615 -6.08 7.66 -16.79
CA VAL A 615 -4.89 6.89 -16.39
C VAL A 615 -3.93 7.83 -15.66
N LEU A 616 -3.44 7.40 -14.50
CA LEU A 616 -2.61 8.23 -13.62
C LEU A 616 -3.31 9.53 -13.20
N TRP A 617 -4.62 9.42 -12.83
CA TRP A 617 -5.35 10.54 -12.26
C TRP A 617 -4.56 11.20 -11.11
N ASN A 618 -4.41 12.53 -11.16
CA ASN A 618 -3.69 13.36 -10.19
C ASN A 618 -2.18 13.05 -10.03
N VAL A 619 -1.57 12.24 -10.89
CA VAL A 619 -0.12 12.11 -10.98
C VAL A 619 0.40 13.21 -11.91
N PRO A 620 1.28 14.12 -11.43
CA PRO A 620 1.77 15.23 -12.24
C PRO A 620 2.62 14.75 -13.43
N THR A 621 2.57 15.47 -14.55
CA THR A 621 3.39 15.18 -15.72
C THR A 621 4.85 15.60 -15.52
N ILE A 622 5.80 14.84 -16.06
CA ILE A 622 7.20 15.27 -16.25
C ILE A 622 7.20 16.38 -17.29
N ARG A 623 7.56 17.61 -16.88
CA ARG A 623 7.49 18.80 -17.76
C ARG A 623 8.85 19.26 -18.28
N ARG A 624 9.92 18.80 -17.68
CA ARG A 624 11.29 19.20 -18.01
C ARG A 624 12.21 18.01 -17.94
N TYR A 625 13.09 17.93 -18.92
CA TYR A 625 14.19 16.97 -18.99
C TYR A 625 15.53 17.72 -19.07
N PRO A 626 16.66 17.14 -18.61
CA PRO A 626 16.71 15.85 -17.91
C PRO A 626 15.90 15.89 -16.61
N TYR A 627 15.26 14.76 -16.25
CA TYR A 627 14.42 14.64 -15.06
C TYR A 627 15.11 13.79 -13.99
N THR A 628 15.20 14.30 -12.76
CA THR A 628 15.98 13.70 -11.68
C THR A 628 15.14 13.12 -10.54
N GLY A 629 13.81 13.31 -10.56
CA GLY A 629 12.89 12.85 -9.50
C GLY A 629 12.29 11.47 -9.75
N SER A 630 11.38 11.05 -8.87
CA SER A 630 10.63 9.81 -9.03
C SER A 630 9.68 9.86 -10.22
N ALA A 631 9.66 8.79 -11.02
CA ALA A 631 8.93 8.72 -12.28
C ALA A 631 8.11 7.43 -12.39
N ILE A 632 6.99 7.49 -13.13
CA ILE A 632 6.22 6.31 -13.52
C ILE A 632 6.04 6.27 -15.04
N TYR A 633 6.33 5.13 -15.63
CA TYR A 633 6.23 4.80 -17.04
C TYR A 633 5.32 3.58 -17.23
N TYR A 634 4.48 3.64 -18.27
CA TYR A 634 3.60 2.53 -18.66
C TYR A 634 4.11 1.93 -19.97
N TRP A 635 4.24 0.62 -19.97
CA TRP A 635 4.72 -0.16 -21.12
C TRP A 635 3.58 -1.00 -21.69
N ASP A 636 3.13 -0.70 -22.91
CA ASP A 636 1.98 -1.33 -23.55
C ASP A 636 2.43 -2.36 -24.60
N THR A 637 1.94 -3.60 -24.47
CA THR A 637 2.14 -4.68 -25.47
C THR A 637 1.11 -4.66 -26.59
N GLY A 638 0.22 -3.64 -26.57
CA GLY A 638 -0.84 -3.43 -27.56
C GLY A 638 -2.12 -4.25 -27.31
N PRO A 639 -3.15 -4.01 -28.09
CA PRO A 639 -4.40 -4.77 -28.02
C PRO A 639 -4.19 -6.24 -28.44
N ILE A 640 -5.10 -7.09 -28.01
CA ILE A 640 -5.06 -8.52 -28.34
C ILE A 640 -5.07 -8.71 -29.87
N ARG A 641 -4.11 -9.50 -30.37
CA ARG A 641 -3.96 -9.85 -31.76
C ARG A 641 -3.31 -11.21 -31.91
N GLU A 642 -3.44 -11.84 -33.08
CA GLU A 642 -2.71 -13.05 -33.39
C GLU A 642 -1.20 -12.78 -33.46
N ASP A 643 -0.39 -13.69 -32.91
CA ASP A 643 1.06 -13.59 -32.98
C ASP A 643 1.55 -13.92 -34.40
N PRO A 644 2.13 -12.97 -35.15
CA PRO A 644 2.61 -13.22 -36.49
C PRO A 644 3.78 -14.24 -36.56
N ALA A 645 4.48 -14.42 -35.44
CA ALA A 645 5.60 -15.37 -35.33
C ALA A 645 5.13 -16.78 -34.93
N ASN A 646 3.95 -16.91 -34.31
CA ASN A 646 3.44 -18.18 -33.81
C ASN A 646 1.90 -18.23 -34.02
N PRO A 647 1.45 -18.58 -35.24
CA PRO A 647 0.03 -18.62 -35.60
C PRO A 647 -0.79 -19.49 -34.66
N GLY A 648 -1.93 -18.97 -34.21
CA GLY A 648 -2.81 -19.60 -33.22
C GLY A 648 -2.52 -19.22 -31.78
N SER A 649 -1.44 -18.45 -31.51
CA SER A 649 -1.18 -17.80 -30.23
C SER A 649 -1.64 -16.36 -30.26
N LEU A 650 -2.01 -15.82 -29.10
CA LEU A 650 -2.37 -14.41 -28.91
C LEU A 650 -1.24 -13.65 -28.24
N ILE A 651 -1.01 -12.41 -28.67
CA ILE A 651 -0.17 -11.41 -28.04
C ILE A 651 -0.97 -10.15 -27.78
N GLY A 652 -0.43 -9.28 -26.90
CA GLY A 652 -1.16 -8.11 -26.42
C GLY A 652 -2.19 -8.45 -25.35
N THR A 653 -2.74 -7.45 -24.71
CA THR A 653 -3.62 -7.58 -23.54
C THR A 653 -4.79 -6.59 -23.59
N GLU A 654 -5.84 -6.84 -22.82
CA GLU A 654 -6.90 -5.88 -22.57
C GLU A 654 -6.50 -4.93 -21.44
N PRO A 655 -7.15 -3.74 -21.33
CA PRO A 655 -7.04 -2.88 -20.14
C PRO A 655 -7.42 -3.63 -18.87
N PRO A 656 -6.89 -3.21 -17.69
CA PRO A 656 -7.26 -3.82 -16.42
C PRO A 656 -8.76 -3.66 -16.15
N PRO A 657 -9.44 -4.69 -15.61
CA PRO A 657 -10.86 -4.63 -15.23
C PRO A 657 -11.12 -3.51 -14.21
N TYR A 658 -12.30 -2.87 -14.29
CA TYR A 658 -12.70 -1.90 -13.26
C TYR A 658 -13.14 -2.57 -11.95
N GLU A 659 -13.61 -3.80 -12.06
CA GLU A 659 -14.00 -4.65 -10.95
C GLU A 659 -12.77 -5.20 -10.20
N ASN A 660 -12.93 -5.59 -8.95
CA ASN A 660 -11.85 -6.21 -8.17
C ASN A 660 -11.64 -7.69 -8.54
N VAL A 661 -11.30 -7.93 -9.79
CA VAL A 661 -10.96 -9.24 -10.36
C VAL A 661 -9.66 -9.15 -11.17
N PRO A 662 -8.91 -10.27 -11.33
CA PRO A 662 -7.70 -10.26 -12.14
C PRO A 662 -8.02 -10.02 -13.64
N ASN A 663 -7.11 -9.34 -14.33
CA ASN A 663 -7.09 -9.40 -15.80
C ASN A 663 -6.67 -10.81 -16.24
N ARG A 664 -7.39 -11.35 -17.23
CA ARG A 664 -7.10 -12.69 -17.78
C ARG A 664 -7.18 -12.70 -19.30
N ALA A 665 -7.31 -11.52 -19.91
CA ALA A 665 -7.58 -11.40 -21.33
C ALA A 665 -6.30 -11.12 -22.13
N GLY A 666 -6.01 -12.00 -23.09
CA GLY A 666 -4.83 -11.91 -23.93
C GLY A 666 -3.58 -12.59 -23.35
N ALA A 667 -2.42 -12.09 -23.72
CA ALA A 667 -1.15 -12.52 -23.17
C ALA A 667 -0.78 -11.66 -21.96
N ASP A 668 -0.25 -12.29 -20.92
CA ASP A 668 0.21 -11.59 -19.72
C ASP A 668 1.43 -10.71 -20.04
N PRO A 669 1.36 -9.39 -19.86
CA PRO A 669 2.45 -8.48 -20.16
C PRO A 669 3.50 -8.37 -19.05
N HIS A 670 3.33 -9.03 -17.92
CA HIS A 670 4.07 -8.88 -16.66
C HIS A 670 5.60 -8.81 -16.84
N GLY A 671 6.19 -9.67 -17.65
CA GLY A 671 7.63 -9.68 -17.91
C GLY A 671 8.09 -8.77 -19.06
N ALA A 672 7.18 -8.08 -19.75
CA ALA A 672 7.49 -7.38 -20.98
C ALA A 672 8.36 -6.11 -20.79
N PRO A 673 8.16 -5.26 -19.77
CA PRO A 673 8.99 -4.06 -19.61
C PRO A 673 10.46 -4.41 -19.47
N ARG A 674 10.84 -5.24 -18.50
CA ARG A 674 12.25 -5.59 -18.21
C ARG A 674 12.99 -6.30 -19.35
N ALA A 675 12.24 -6.91 -20.29
CA ALA A 675 12.79 -7.52 -21.50
C ALA A 675 12.96 -6.54 -22.66
N THR A 676 12.57 -5.28 -22.51
CA THR A 676 12.57 -4.26 -23.57
C THR A 676 13.83 -3.41 -23.49
N PRO A 677 14.66 -3.34 -24.57
CA PRO A 677 15.90 -2.56 -24.55
C PRO A 677 15.71 -1.07 -24.18
N ALA A 678 14.57 -0.48 -24.56
CA ALA A 678 14.28 0.92 -24.22
C ALA A 678 14.04 1.11 -22.71
N GLU A 679 13.44 0.13 -22.03
CA GLU A 679 13.29 0.16 -20.58
C GLU A 679 14.65 -0.03 -19.88
N GLN A 680 15.48 -1.00 -20.33
CA GLN A 680 16.81 -1.21 -19.78
C GLN A 680 17.69 0.05 -19.91
N GLN A 681 17.60 0.76 -21.04
CA GLN A 681 18.26 2.05 -21.19
C GLN A 681 17.69 3.11 -20.23
N LEU A 682 16.36 3.14 -20.03
CA LEU A 682 15.71 4.06 -19.08
C LEU A 682 16.18 3.84 -17.66
N VAL A 683 16.29 2.57 -17.23
CA VAL A 683 16.85 2.17 -15.92
C VAL A 683 18.29 2.66 -15.78
N SER A 684 19.11 2.42 -16.79
CA SER A 684 20.51 2.86 -16.79
C SER A 684 20.63 4.39 -16.69
N ASP A 685 19.89 5.14 -17.50
CA ASP A 685 19.88 6.61 -17.48
C ASP A 685 19.41 7.13 -16.10
N PHE A 686 18.42 6.50 -15.53
CA PHE A 686 17.91 6.84 -14.20
C PHE A 686 18.97 6.60 -13.11
N PHE A 687 19.72 5.52 -13.19
CA PHE A 687 20.85 5.24 -12.28
C PHE A 687 21.97 6.29 -12.43
N ASP A 688 22.23 6.76 -13.63
CA ASP A 688 23.20 7.84 -13.90
C ASP A 688 22.75 9.23 -13.39
N GLY A 689 21.59 9.30 -12.74
CA GLY A 689 21.14 10.48 -12.01
C GLY A 689 20.01 11.26 -12.67
N ALA A 690 19.72 11.05 -13.97
CA ALA A 690 18.64 11.77 -14.64
C ALA A 690 18.16 11.08 -15.92
N ILE A 691 16.85 11.03 -16.10
CA ILE A 691 16.21 10.62 -17.36
C ILE A 691 16.46 11.73 -18.41
N PRO A 692 17.07 11.45 -19.56
CA PRO A 692 17.43 12.44 -20.57
C PRO A 692 16.20 13.00 -21.32
N LYS A 693 16.41 14.09 -22.07
CA LYS A 693 15.35 14.73 -22.85
C LYS A 693 14.80 13.84 -23.98
N SER A 694 15.68 13.11 -24.64
CA SER A 694 15.31 12.04 -25.57
C SER A 694 14.94 10.85 -24.73
N ASP A 695 13.70 10.83 -24.24
CA ASP A 695 13.22 9.65 -23.55
C ASP A 695 13.26 8.45 -24.51
N ASN A 696 13.43 7.28 -23.93
CA ASN A 696 13.61 6.04 -24.66
C ASN A 696 12.31 5.58 -25.37
N CYS A 697 11.21 6.32 -25.17
CA CYS A 697 9.92 6.14 -25.83
C CYS A 697 9.69 7.14 -26.99
N GLY A 698 10.69 7.94 -27.34
CA GLY A 698 10.63 8.85 -28.51
C GLY A 698 9.61 9.98 -28.38
N GLY A 699 9.26 10.38 -27.14
CA GLY A 699 8.25 11.42 -26.86
C GLY A 699 6.81 10.95 -27.05
N GLY A 700 6.56 9.65 -27.28
CA GLY A 700 5.28 8.98 -27.36
C GLY A 700 5.03 8.05 -26.17
N PRO A 701 3.95 7.22 -26.22
CA PRO A 701 3.76 6.14 -25.26
C PRO A 701 4.89 5.11 -25.37
N CYS A 702 5.21 4.44 -24.27
CA CYS A 702 6.19 3.36 -24.27
C CYS A 702 5.54 2.03 -24.69
N PHE A 703 6.26 1.26 -25.49
CA PHE A 703 5.78 -0.01 -26.02
C PHE A 703 6.75 -1.13 -25.70
N ALA A 704 6.21 -2.34 -25.52
CA ALA A 704 6.97 -3.54 -25.21
C ALA A 704 6.57 -4.72 -26.11
N SER A 705 7.35 -5.82 -26.05
CA SER A 705 7.09 -7.07 -26.77
C SER A 705 6.88 -6.88 -28.28
N GLY A 706 7.69 -6.02 -28.93
CA GLY A 706 7.63 -5.80 -30.37
C GLY A 706 6.41 -5.03 -30.87
N PHE A 707 5.54 -4.54 -30.00
CA PHE A 707 4.52 -3.58 -30.35
C PHE A 707 5.15 -2.18 -30.48
N SER A 708 4.81 -1.46 -31.53
CA SER A 708 5.38 -0.13 -31.82
C SER A 708 4.30 0.94 -32.06
N GLY A 709 3.09 0.66 -31.63
CA GLY A 709 1.93 1.50 -31.81
C GLY A 709 0.95 1.02 -32.87
N PRO A 710 -0.24 1.64 -32.97
CA PRO A 710 -1.28 1.32 -33.94
C PRO A 710 -0.88 1.66 -35.37
#